data_0a2133bfe8799ce9d4f563bd7c5c24af
#
_entry.id   0a2133bfe8799ce9d4f563bd7c5c24af
#
_cell.length_a   1.000
_cell.length_b   1.000
_cell.length_c   1.000
_cell.angle_alpha   90.00
_cell.angle_beta   90.00
_cell.angle_gamma   90.00
#
_symmetry.space_group_name_H-M   'P 1'
#
loop_
_entity.id
_entity.type
_entity.pdbx_description
1 polymer ?
#
loop_
_entity_poly.entity_id
_entity_poly.type
_entity_poly.pdbx_seq_one_letter_code
_entity_poly.pdbx_strand_id
1 'polypeptide(L)'
;MNNRAELLFTLVCKRAERVSVEQFALQHDVTSRTVYKDVERLSALLQAKGYPRIDNIRGILEYKSPIDIDFSGLLKKNDLFYFDPEIRRRYIAEMILLRPEKVSVASIQTLTGISRNTVLRDLDEIKEMLAEKGILLESTPFVGYTVVGDELTIRSVFVSLVQQNWPYISLIADKDISLQYIAKIRKYIDAVAGLLSVEFSEEAQKRLVAYLMVSAIRFNAGKHIDISSKKLNVGRESVSREYRAVCDRIDLLEILYNCSNIPEGEIRFLAAKMQESTVIGYKELLSENWIKINVLVSRFIREMDKRIAYARFEDDEKLFESIVNHFRPAYWRAISGEVIQNPLAEYVREEYQELYEATAQAVKLLEEGLSVSFADDEITFITLLFAASLERAKKYIVLKPRVIVVCHAGISTSEIVSARLESLFEVQVVAAFGATEAQKWLKENQVDFIVSTFPFTYESTRVIEVTAQFDEADQKTVANYIRHHKRTVSPDEIISVIKNHIAISATEEHDIKADLGEFLGFTPTKTPKERYCPMLEEVLTEDLVETHYKAVDRDDAVREAGRLLVKKGVAKEEYIEAMIENVKVNGTYIVIAPGIAMPHARPEKGAQGIGFALVSLADPVVFGHPKNDPVQLVIALCAIDHQTHLNALSDLAELLSDPVNVEKILQADTPAEVLEVTNRK
;
A
#
# COMPACT_ATOMS: atom_id res chain seq x y z
N MET A 1 -6.09 12.65 15.43
CA MET A 1 -6.83 13.44 16.46
C MET A 1 -5.83 14.32 17.18
N ASN A 2 -5.96 15.63 17.09
CA ASN A 2 -5.06 16.52 17.84
C ASN A 2 -5.44 16.50 19.31
N ASN A 3 -4.56 15.98 20.16
CA ASN A 3 -4.69 16.07 21.60
C ASN A 3 -4.87 17.56 21.98
N ARG A 4 -5.97 17.90 22.66
CA ARG A 4 -6.31 19.28 23.05
C ARG A 4 -5.15 20.00 23.75
N ALA A 5 -4.45 19.31 24.65
CA ALA A 5 -3.30 19.88 25.35
C ALA A 5 -2.09 20.11 24.45
N GLU A 6 -1.86 19.24 23.49
CA GLU A 6 -0.82 19.40 22.47
C GLU A 6 -1.11 20.58 21.55
N LEU A 7 -2.37 20.72 21.12
CA LEU A 7 -2.79 21.87 20.33
C LEU A 7 -2.62 23.17 21.11
N LEU A 8 -3.07 23.20 22.38
CA LEU A 8 -2.90 24.35 23.26
C LEU A 8 -1.42 24.71 23.43
N PHE A 9 -0.58 23.71 23.68
CA PHE A 9 0.88 23.89 23.77
C PHE A 9 1.46 24.44 22.44
N THR A 10 1.03 23.90 21.32
CA THR A 10 1.51 24.32 20.00
C THR A 10 1.13 25.77 19.72
N LEU A 11 -0.12 26.16 19.94
CA LEU A 11 -0.57 27.53 19.70
C LEU A 11 0.14 28.51 20.65
N VAL A 12 0.10 28.24 21.96
CA VAL A 12 0.60 29.15 22.95
C VAL A 12 2.12 29.16 23.06
N CYS A 13 2.77 27.97 23.11
CA CYS A 13 4.20 27.89 23.42
C CYS A 13 5.09 27.78 22.18
N LYS A 14 4.67 27.07 21.11
CA LYS A 14 5.47 26.97 19.87
C LYS A 14 5.25 28.16 18.94
N ARG A 15 3.99 28.61 18.75
CA ARG A 15 3.65 29.72 17.87
C ARG A 15 3.60 31.09 18.56
N ALA A 16 3.62 31.11 19.89
CA ALA A 16 3.45 32.30 20.72
C ALA A 16 2.16 33.08 20.40
N GLU A 17 1.09 32.34 20.03
CA GLU A 17 -0.23 32.93 19.75
C GLU A 17 -0.96 33.24 21.06
N ARG A 18 -1.78 34.28 21.03
CA ARG A 18 -2.68 34.63 22.14
C ARG A 18 -3.95 33.79 22.05
N VAL A 19 -4.20 32.94 23.03
CA VAL A 19 -5.35 32.02 23.04
C VAL A 19 -6.35 32.40 24.14
N SER A 20 -7.59 32.68 23.74
CA SER A 20 -8.69 32.89 24.70
C SER A 20 -9.14 31.56 25.28
N VAL A 21 -9.13 31.44 26.61
CA VAL A 21 -9.57 30.23 27.31
C VAL A 21 -11.04 29.90 27.04
N GLU A 22 -11.91 30.91 26.94
CA GLU A 22 -13.34 30.69 26.67
C GLU A 22 -13.59 30.20 25.27
N GLN A 23 -12.94 30.82 24.26
CA GLN A 23 -13.07 30.39 22.87
C GLN A 23 -12.48 29.00 22.65
N PHE A 24 -11.31 28.73 23.23
CA PHE A 24 -10.68 27.41 23.15
C PHE A 24 -11.53 26.33 23.83
N ALA A 25 -12.13 26.63 24.97
CA ALA A 25 -13.02 25.72 25.66
C ALA A 25 -14.27 25.40 24.83
N LEU A 26 -14.87 26.41 24.20
CA LEU A 26 -16.02 26.24 23.31
C LEU A 26 -15.69 25.39 22.07
N GLN A 27 -14.56 25.67 21.42
CA GLN A 27 -14.12 24.91 20.23
C GLN A 27 -13.86 23.43 20.49
N HIS A 28 -13.51 23.08 21.73
CA HIS A 28 -13.16 21.72 22.13
C HIS A 28 -14.19 21.03 23.03
N ASP A 29 -15.39 21.61 23.14
CA ASP A 29 -16.50 21.08 23.96
C ASP A 29 -16.09 20.73 25.40
N VAL A 30 -15.37 21.64 26.04
CA VAL A 30 -14.93 21.50 27.43
C VAL A 30 -15.24 22.76 28.24
N THR A 31 -15.17 22.65 29.58
CA THR A 31 -15.32 23.82 30.43
C THR A 31 -14.02 24.63 30.51
N SER A 32 -14.12 25.95 30.70
CA SER A 32 -12.95 26.82 30.94
C SER A 32 -12.11 26.30 32.11
N ARG A 33 -12.75 25.69 33.12
CA ARG A 33 -12.07 25.07 34.29
C ARG A 33 -11.15 23.91 33.82
N THR A 34 -11.55 23.16 32.81
CA THR A 34 -10.72 22.07 32.26
C THR A 34 -9.48 22.64 31.57
N VAL A 35 -9.66 23.69 30.77
CA VAL A 35 -8.54 24.38 30.13
C VAL A 35 -7.56 24.98 31.13
N TYR A 36 -8.04 25.60 32.18
CA TYR A 36 -7.17 26.12 33.25
C TYR A 36 -6.35 25.02 33.94
N LYS A 37 -6.92 23.85 34.19
CA LYS A 37 -6.19 22.71 34.75
C LYS A 37 -5.11 22.21 33.77
N ASP A 38 -5.41 22.16 32.50
CA ASP A 38 -4.42 21.78 31.47
C ASP A 38 -3.26 22.78 31.40
N VAL A 39 -3.55 24.09 31.44
CA VAL A 39 -2.55 25.17 31.52
C VAL A 39 -1.68 25.10 32.74
N GLU A 40 -2.28 24.85 33.92
CA GLU A 40 -1.55 24.71 35.18
C GLU A 40 -0.56 23.52 35.10
N ARG A 41 -1.02 22.37 34.56
CA ARG A 41 -0.18 21.18 34.44
C ARG A 41 0.91 21.36 33.39
N LEU A 42 0.59 21.96 32.23
CA LEU A 42 1.58 22.31 31.21
C LEU A 42 2.64 23.28 31.75
N SER A 43 2.22 24.30 32.52
CA SER A 43 3.13 25.25 33.15
C SER A 43 4.07 24.59 34.16
N ALA A 44 3.58 23.60 34.93
CA ALA A 44 4.42 22.82 35.82
C ALA A 44 5.45 21.96 35.09
N LEU A 45 5.07 21.35 33.97
CA LEU A 45 5.98 20.58 33.11
C LEU A 45 7.04 21.45 32.46
N LEU A 46 6.66 22.61 31.94
CA LEU A 46 7.59 23.60 31.38
C LEU A 46 8.62 24.04 32.45
N GLN A 47 8.16 24.40 33.67
CA GLN A 47 9.04 24.78 34.76
C GLN A 47 9.99 23.65 35.19
N ALA A 48 9.52 22.40 35.17
CA ALA A 48 10.37 21.25 35.48
C ALA A 48 11.52 21.03 34.45
N LYS A 49 11.37 21.58 33.22
CA LYS A 49 12.39 21.58 32.16
C LYS A 49 13.16 22.91 32.07
N GLY A 50 12.95 23.85 33.01
CA GLY A 50 13.65 25.15 33.04
C GLY A 50 13.02 26.22 32.15
N TYR A 51 11.83 26.00 31.60
CA TYR A 51 11.10 26.97 30.82
C TYR A 51 10.17 27.84 31.67
N PRO A 52 9.82 29.07 31.23
CA PRO A 52 8.82 29.89 31.87
C PRO A 52 7.45 29.22 31.93
N ARG A 53 6.61 29.65 32.87
CA ARG A 53 5.19 29.22 32.91
C ARG A 53 4.39 29.94 31.77
N ILE A 54 3.26 29.40 31.41
CA ILE A 54 2.26 30.07 30.58
C ILE A 54 1.61 31.19 31.37
N ASP A 55 1.63 32.41 30.90
CA ASP A 55 0.99 33.54 31.50
C ASP A 55 -0.50 33.57 31.13
N ASN A 56 -1.35 33.89 32.13
CA ASN A 56 -2.78 34.07 31.93
C ASN A 56 -3.17 35.49 32.33
N ILE A 57 -3.51 36.31 31.34
CA ILE A 57 -3.89 37.71 31.54
C ILE A 57 -5.39 37.86 31.19
N ARG A 58 -6.24 37.88 32.20
CA ARG A 58 -7.69 38.05 32.07
C ARG A 58 -8.36 37.03 31.14
N GLY A 59 -7.96 35.76 31.20
CA GLY A 59 -8.51 34.69 30.38
C GLY A 59 -7.85 34.52 29.02
N ILE A 60 -6.79 35.29 28.73
CA ILE A 60 -5.95 35.15 27.54
C ILE A 60 -4.63 34.51 27.96
N LEU A 61 -4.29 33.39 27.28
CA LEU A 61 -3.03 32.68 27.48
C LEU A 61 -1.98 33.26 26.58
N GLU A 62 -0.80 33.53 27.12
CA GLU A 62 0.34 34.08 26.40
C GLU A 62 1.65 33.38 26.83
N TYR A 63 2.60 33.31 25.90
CA TYR A 63 3.96 32.83 26.16
C TYR A 63 4.99 33.82 25.59
N LYS A 64 6.02 34.12 26.37
CA LYS A 64 6.94 35.23 26.07
C LYS A 64 7.74 35.07 24.77
N SER A 65 8.11 33.84 24.44
CA SER A 65 8.93 33.55 23.25
C SER A 65 8.68 32.12 22.80
N PRO A 66 8.62 31.84 21.51
CA PRO A 66 8.49 30.48 21.00
C PRO A 66 9.58 29.55 21.57
N ILE A 67 9.21 28.30 21.84
CA ILE A 67 10.13 27.28 22.30
C ILE A 67 10.20 26.14 21.28
N ASP A 68 11.43 25.63 21.10
CA ASP A 68 11.69 24.51 20.19
C ASP A 68 11.85 23.20 20.99
N ILE A 69 10.72 22.74 21.54
CA ILE A 69 10.64 21.42 22.19
C ILE A 69 9.35 20.76 21.74
N ASP A 70 9.38 19.47 21.52
CA ASP A 70 8.18 18.72 21.19
C ASP A 70 7.34 18.42 22.44
N PHE A 71 6.02 18.40 22.27
CA PHE A 71 5.09 18.13 23.36
C PHE A 71 5.41 16.79 24.05
N SER A 72 5.72 15.75 23.28
CA SER A 72 6.15 14.45 23.82
C SER A 72 7.41 14.53 24.67
N GLY A 73 8.34 15.42 24.35
CA GLY A 73 9.56 15.66 25.13
C GLY A 73 9.33 16.30 26.51
N LEU A 74 8.16 16.90 26.72
CA LEU A 74 7.75 17.45 28.03
C LEU A 74 7.14 16.39 28.93
N LEU A 75 6.50 15.36 28.37
CA LEU A 75 5.63 14.45 29.11
C LEU A 75 6.42 13.33 29.79
N LYS A 76 5.92 12.96 30.97
CA LYS A 76 6.15 11.65 31.58
C LYS A 76 4.92 10.78 31.35
N LYS A 77 5.04 9.47 31.55
CA LYS A 77 3.96 8.48 31.39
C LYS A 77 2.62 8.92 32.02
N ASN A 78 2.65 9.38 33.26
CA ASN A 78 1.44 9.80 33.97
C ASN A 78 0.83 11.11 33.44
N ASP A 79 1.65 11.97 32.82
CA ASP A 79 1.18 13.20 32.21
C ASP A 79 0.49 12.89 30.88
N LEU A 80 1.06 11.98 30.09
CA LEU A 80 0.45 11.46 28.88
C LEU A 80 -0.95 10.90 29.18
N PHE A 81 -1.07 10.04 30.18
CA PHE A 81 -2.35 9.44 30.57
C PHE A 81 -3.37 10.42 31.12
N TYR A 82 -2.91 11.55 31.69
CA TYR A 82 -3.78 12.62 32.12
C TYR A 82 -4.34 13.40 30.91
N PHE A 83 -3.49 13.79 29.99
CA PHE A 83 -3.88 14.63 28.85
C PHE A 83 -4.62 13.86 27.77
N ASP A 84 -4.36 12.56 27.64
CA ASP A 84 -4.97 11.72 26.62
C ASP A 84 -5.67 10.50 27.21
N PRO A 85 -6.99 10.60 27.46
CA PRO A 85 -7.77 9.47 27.95
C PRO A 85 -7.82 8.27 26.99
N GLU A 86 -7.72 8.48 25.68
CA GLU A 86 -7.75 7.39 24.70
C GLU A 86 -6.47 6.56 24.78
N ILE A 87 -5.29 7.20 24.78
CA ILE A 87 -4.01 6.51 24.99
C ILE A 87 -4.04 5.73 26.29
N ARG A 88 -4.57 6.34 27.36
CA ARG A 88 -4.71 5.68 28.66
C ARG A 88 -5.59 4.44 28.59
N ARG A 89 -6.78 4.53 27.98
CA ARG A 89 -7.70 3.39 27.84
C ARG A 89 -7.08 2.28 27.01
N ARG A 90 -6.45 2.62 25.87
CA ARG A 90 -5.73 1.64 25.06
C ARG A 90 -4.63 0.94 25.87
N TYR A 91 -3.84 1.69 26.63
CA TYR A 91 -2.80 1.11 27.48
C TYR A 91 -3.37 0.18 28.59
N ILE A 92 -4.48 0.56 29.22
CA ILE A 92 -5.16 -0.30 30.20
C ILE A 92 -5.66 -1.59 29.53
N ALA A 93 -6.26 -1.48 28.34
CA ALA A 93 -6.71 -2.63 27.56
C ALA A 93 -5.54 -3.53 27.15
N GLU A 94 -4.42 -2.96 26.68
CA GLU A 94 -3.18 -3.70 26.38
C GLU A 94 -2.70 -4.50 27.58
N MET A 95 -2.65 -3.89 28.75
CA MET A 95 -2.25 -4.57 29.99
C MET A 95 -3.15 -5.74 30.34
N ILE A 96 -4.46 -5.59 30.19
CA ILE A 96 -5.43 -6.64 30.51
C ILE A 96 -5.35 -7.78 29.48
N LEU A 97 -5.20 -7.45 28.20
CA LEU A 97 -5.05 -8.44 27.12
C LEU A 97 -3.72 -9.20 27.21
N LEU A 98 -2.65 -8.52 27.60
CA LEU A 98 -1.32 -9.11 27.70
C LEU A 98 -1.23 -10.10 28.86
N ARG A 99 -1.89 -9.80 30.00
CA ARG A 99 -1.82 -10.59 31.23
C ARG A 99 -3.02 -11.50 31.37
N PRO A 100 -2.86 -12.83 31.28
CA PRO A 100 -3.95 -13.76 31.54
C PRO A 100 -4.31 -13.81 33.04
N GLU A 101 -3.46 -13.29 33.91
CA GLU A 101 -3.74 -13.10 35.31
C GLU A 101 -4.74 -11.95 35.55
N LYS A 102 -5.48 -12.03 36.63
CA LYS A 102 -6.48 -11.01 36.95
C LYS A 102 -5.83 -9.66 37.29
N VAL A 103 -6.20 -8.62 36.54
CA VAL A 103 -5.69 -7.26 36.73
C VAL A 103 -6.60 -6.49 37.68
N SER A 104 -6.09 -6.09 38.86
CA SER A 104 -6.88 -5.36 39.85
C SER A 104 -6.97 -3.86 39.54
N VAL A 105 -8.03 -3.20 40.01
CA VAL A 105 -8.17 -1.73 39.95
C VAL A 105 -6.97 -1.04 40.61
N ALA A 106 -6.47 -1.60 41.72
CA ALA A 106 -5.31 -1.05 42.43
C ALA A 106 -4.03 -1.11 41.57
N SER A 107 -3.80 -2.22 40.85
CA SER A 107 -2.65 -2.32 39.92
C SER A 107 -2.75 -1.30 38.79
N ILE A 108 -3.94 -1.10 38.20
CA ILE A 108 -4.17 -0.08 37.18
C ILE A 108 -3.88 1.32 37.72
N GLN A 109 -4.38 1.65 38.95
CA GLN A 109 -4.09 2.92 39.57
C GLN A 109 -2.59 3.16 39.78
N THR A 110 -1.87 2.13 40.24
CA THR A 110 -0.41 2.23 40.46
C THR A 110 0.34 2.50 39.13
N LEU A 111 -0.06 1.84 38.05
CA LEU A 111 0.61 1.92 36.74
C LEU A 111 0.27 3.18 35.96
N THR A 112 -0.93 3.74 36.18
CA THR A 112 -1.40 4.91 35.42
C THR A 112 -1.38 6.21 36.21
N GLY A 113 -1.33 6.13 37.56
CA GLY A 113 -1.37 7.31 38.45
C GLY A 113 -2.72 8.01 38.50
N ILE A 114 -3.82 7.35 38.06
CA ILE A 114 -5.16 7.95 38.01
C ILE A 114 -6.05 7.51 39.15
N SER A 115 -7.15 8.25 39.41
CA SER A 115 -8.07 7.96 40.47
C SER A 115 -8.89 6.69 40.26
N ARG A 116 -9.32 6.02 41.33
CA ARG A 116 -10.19 4.84 41.27
C ARG A 116 -11.43 5.05 40.39
N ASN A 117 -12.11 6.19 40.55
CA ASN A 117 -13.34 6.47 39.82
C ASN A 117 -13.07 6.63 38.30
N THR A 118 -11.93 7.21 37.95
CA THR A 118 -11.51 7.31 36.55
C THR A 118 -11.18 5.93 35.98
N VAL A 119 -10.48 5.06 36.74
CA VAL A 119 -10.20 3.68 36.30
C VAL A 119 -11.50 2.91 36.05
N LEU A 120 -12.49 3.01 36.94
CA LEU A 120 -13.75 2.28 36.75
C LEU A 120 -14.50 2.74 35.51
N ARG A 121 -14.57 4.04 35.26
CA ARG A 121 -15.17 4.56 34.02
C ARG A 121 -14.41 4.12 32.75
N ASP A 122 -13.08 4.18 32.80
CA ASP A 122 -12.26 3.69 31.66
C ASP A 122 -12.48 2.19 31.39
N LEU A 123 -12.66 1.38 32.46
CA LEU A 123 -12.94 -0.05 32.34
C LEU A 123 -14.32 -0.34 31.75
N ASP A 124 -15.32 0.50 31.98
CA ASP A 124 -16.64 0.38 31.37
C ASP A 124 -16.53 0.62 29.83
N GLU A 125 -15.84 1.67 29.42
CA GLU A 125 -15.61 1.98 28.00
C GLU A 125 -14.74 0.89 27.32
N ILE A 126 -13.71 0.36 28.00
CA ILE A 126 -12.89 -0.75 27.51
C ILE A 126 -13.72 -2.02 27.34
N LYS A 127 -14.64 -2.29 28.26
CA LYS A 127 -15.53 -3.46 28.18
C LYS A 127 -16.39 -3.42 26.93
N GLU A 128 -16.96 -2.26 26.60
CA GLU A 128 -17.73 -2.08 25.36
C GLU A 128 -16.85 -2.26 24.12
N MET A 129 -15.70 -1.61 24.07
CA MET A 129 -14.74 -1.73 22.98
C MET A 129 -14.29 -3.17 22.72
N LEU A 130 -14.01 -3.94 23.76
CA LEU A 130 -13.59 -5.34 23.64
C LEU A 130 -14.75 -6.25 23.23
N ALA A 131 -15.98 -5.98 23.72
CA ALA A 131 -17.17 -6.75 23.36
C ALA A 131 -17.49 -6.63 21.86
N GLU A 132 -17.32 -5.46 21.26
CA GLU A 132 -17.47 -5.26 19.81
C GLU A 132 -16.50 -6.13 18.98
N LYS A 133 -15.36 -6.50 19.58
CA LYS A 133 -14.37 -7.39 18.96
C LYS A 133 -14.54 -8.88 19.34
N GLY A 134 -15.63 -9.22 20.03
CA GLY A 134 -15.90 -10.58 20.48
C GLY A 134 -15.07 -11.04 21.70
N ILE A 135 -14.51 -10.11 22.46
CA ILE A 135 -13.74 -10.38 23.69
C ILE A 135 -14.56 -9.92 24.89
N LEU A 136 -14.79 -10.81 25.84
CA LEU A 136 -15.50 -10.49 27.07
C LEU A 136 -14.52 -10.06 28.15
N LEU A 137 -14.77 -8.91 28.78
CA LEU A 137 -14.07 -8.47 29.98
C LEU A 137 -14.86 -8.90 31.22
N GLU A 138 -14.37 -9.93 31.90
CA GLU A 138 -15.00 -10.46 33.11
C GLU A 138 -14.41 -9.83 34.39
N SER A 139 -15.28 -9.48 35.32
CA SER A 139 -14.92 -8.95 36.64
C SER A 139 -15.19 -9.99 37.70
N THR A 140 -14.18 -10.30 38.50
CA THR A 140 -14.35 -11.11 39.73
C THR A 140 -14.21 -10.22 40.94
N PRO A 141 -15.24 -10.13 41.80
CA PRO A 141 -15.22 -9.29 43.00
C PRO A 141 -13.97 -9.55 43.86
N PHE A 142 -13.32 -8.48 44.30
CA PHE A 142 -12.10 -8.48 45.14
C PHE A 142 -10.84 -9.07 44.49
N VAL A 143 -10.91 -9.60 43.26
CA VAL A 143 -9.78 -10.23 42.56
C VAL A 143 -9.31 -9.39 41.40
N GLY A 144 -10.21 -8.98 40.50
CA GLY A 144 -9.88 -8.13 39.35
C GLY A 144 -10.56 -8.54 38.03
N TYR A 145 -10.00 -8.04 36.97
CA TYR A 145 -10.48 -8.19 35.60
C TYR A 145 -9.64 -9.18 34.84
N THR A 146 -10.27 -9.96 33.96
CA THR A 146 -9.63 -10.87 32.99
C THR A 146 -10.40 -10.88 31.69
N VAL A 147 -9.77 -11.29 30.61
CA VAL A 147 -10.41 -11.43 29.28
C VAL A 147 -10.70 -12.88 28.95
N VAL A 148 -11.87 -13.11 28.34
CA VAL A 148 -12.30 -14.39 27.80
C VAL A 148 -12.65 -14.21 26.33
N GLY A 149 -12.04 -15.03 25.48
CA GLY A 149 -12.24 -14.96 24.03
C GLY A 149 -11.30 -15.89 23.28
N ASP A 150 -11.43 -15.91 21.96
CA ASP A 150 -10.52 -16.65 21.09
C ASP A 150 -9.09 -16.06 21.18
N GLU A 151 -8.08 -16.91 21.35
CA GLU A 151 -6.70 -16.48 21.57
C GLU A 151 -6.13 -15.69 20.38
N LEU A 152 -6.49 -16.06 19.13
CA LEU A 152 -6.08 -15.33 17.93
C LEU A 152 -6.67 -13.92 17.91
N THR A 153 -7.95 -13.80 18.26
CA THR A 153 -8.65 -12.51 18.34
C THR A 153 -8.03 -11.62 19.43
N ILE A 154 -7.74 -12.19 20.63
CA ILE A 154 -7.09 -11.45 21.71
C ILE A 154 -5.74 -10.89 21.25
N ARG A 155 -4.90 -11.70 20.60
CA ARG A 155 -3.59 -11.25 20.11
C ARG A 155 -3.71 -10.19 19.02
N SER A 156 -4.65 -10.33 18.08
CA SER A 156 -4.88 -9.34 17.02
C SER A 156 -5.36 -8.00 17.57
N VAL A 157 -6.29 -8.00 18.53
CA VAL A 157 -6.75 -6.77 19.18
C VAL A 157 -5.62 -6.11 19.97
N PHE A 158 -4.82 -6.88 20.70
CA PHE A 158 -3.64 -6.34 21.38
C PHE A 158 -2.69 -5.63 20.43
N VAL A 159 -2.37 -6.27 19.29
CA VAL A 159 -1.47 -5.70 18.29
C VAL A 159 -2.02 -4.40 17.72
N SER A 160 -3.33 -4.35 17.41
CA SER A 160 -3.99 -3.12 16.94
C SER A 160 -3.87 -1.96 17.93
N LEU A 161 -4.04 -2.21 19.24
CA LEU A 161 -3.90 -1.20 20.29
C LEU A 161 -2.45 -0.71 20.41
N VAL A 162 -1.49 -1.65 20.43
CA VAL A 162 -0.05 -1.32 20.51
C VAL A 162 0.40 -0.49 19.31
N GLN A 163 -0.08 -0.79 18.09
CA GLN A 163 0.23 0.02 16.92
C GLN A 163 -0.23 1.47 17.08
N GLN A 164 -1.45 1.69 17.57
CA GLN A 164 -1.97 3.03 17.82
C GLN A 164 -1.18 3.77 18.90
N ASN A 165 -0.64 3.07 19.89
CA ASN A 165 0.18 3.63 20.97
C ASN A 165 1.69 3.66 20.63
N TRP A 166 2.11 3.13 19.49
CA TRP A 166 3.53 3.02 19.11
C TRP A 166 4.32 4.32 19.18
N PRO A 167 3.79 5.49 18.79
CA PRO A 167 4.49 6.75 18.93
C PRO A 167 4.92 7.07 20.37
N TYR A 168 4.24 6.50 21.35
CA TYR A 168 4.49 6.71 22.79
C TYR A 168 5.12 5.50 23.48
N ILE A 169 5.52 4.46 22.73
CA ILE A 169 6.02 3.20 23.28
C ILE A 169 7.21 3.39 24.23
N SER A 170 8.09 4.36 23.96
CA SER A 170 9.23 4.68 24.83
C SER A 170 8.81 5.30 26.18
N LEU A 171 7.66 5.98 26.21
CA LEU A 171 7.11 6.58 27.42
C LEU A 171 6.30 5.59 28.27
N ILE A 172 5.57 4.68 27.60
CA ILE A 172 4.66 3.74 28.25
C ILE A 172 5.31 2.38 28.56
N ALA A 173 6.50 2.11 28.04
CA ALA A 173 7.25 0.88 28.31
C ALA A 173 7.38 0.61 29.83
N ASP A 174 7.22 -0.65 30.20
CA ASP A 174 7.36 -1.13 31.58
C ASP A 174 8.17 -2.44 31.65
N LYS A 175 8.03 -3.21 32.72
CA LYS A 175 8.77 -4.47 32.88
C LYS A 175 8.38 -5.52 31.84
N ASP A 176 7.13 -5.54 31.41
CA ASP A 176 6.59 -6.51 30.46
C ASP A 176 6.88 -6.07 29.02
N ILE A 177 6.85 -4.76 28.78
CA ILE A 177 7.14 -4.14 27.47
C ILE A 177 8.47 -3.37 27.56
N SER A 178 9.59 -4.10 27.72
CA SER A 178 10.90 -3.43 27.83
C SER A 178 11.52 -3.19 26.47
N LEU A 179 12.20 -2.04 26.30
CA LEU A 179 12.92 -1.72 25.05
C LEU A 179 14.01 -2.76 24.72
N GLN A 180 14.62 -3.38 25.75
CA GLN A 180 15.60 -4.45 25.56
C GLN A 180 14.96 -5.72 24.98
N TYR A 181 13.73 -6.04 25.40
CA TYR A 181 12.99 -7.17 24.87
C TYR A 181 12.56 -6.92 23.42
N ILE A 182 12.08 -5.72 23.11
CA ILE A 182 11.79 -5.29 21.75
C ILE A 182 13.02 -5.42 20.85
N ALA A 183 14.21 -5.04 21.32
CA ALA A 183 15.46 -5.19 20.55
C ALA A 183 15.82 -6.66 20.25
N LYS A 184 15.55 -7.60 21.19
CA LYS A 184 15.73 -9.03 20.95
C LYS A 184 14.75 -9.57 19.90
N ILE A 185 13.49 -9.14 19.95
CA ILE A 185 12.48 -9.51 18.97
C ILE A 185 12.87 -9.02 17.57
N ARG A 186 13.36 -7.77 17.45
CA ARG A 186 13.82 -7.24 16.15
C ARG A 186 14.95 -8.08 15.57
N LYS A 187 15.94 -8.48 16.37
CA LYS A 187 17.01 -9.39 15.89
C LYS A 187 16.48 -10.71 15.34
N TYR A 188 15.44 -11.28 15.95
CA TYR A 188 14.79 -12.46 15.43
C TYR A 188 14.11 -12.19 14.08
N ILE A 189 13.34 -11.10 13.98
CA ILE A 189 12.68 -10.71 12.73
C ILE A 189 13.71 -10.51 11.62
N ASP A 190 14.82 -9.81 11.89
CA ASP A 190 15.89 -9.56 10.92
C ASP A 190 16.56 -10.87 10.46
N ALA A 191 16.75 -11.83 11.38
CA ALA A 191 17.33 -13.13 11.05
C ALA A 191 16.41 -13.95 10.13
N VAL A 192 15.08 -13.91 10.36
CA VAL A 192 14.11 -14.58 9.49
C VAL A 192 13.97 -13.85 8.16
N ALA A 193 13.92 -12.51 8.16
CA ALA A 193 13.88 -11.70 6.94
C ALA A 193 15.10 -11.96 6.04
N GLY A 194 16.29 -12.16 6.63
CA GLY A 194 17.50 -12.54 5.91
C GLY A 194 17.38 -13.89 5.19
N LEU A 195 16.79 -14.91 5.84
CA LEU A 195 16.51 -16.20 5.20
C LEU A 195 15.48 -16.09 4.06
N LEU A 196 14.49 -15.22 4.24
CA LEU A 196 13.46 -14.98 3.22
C LEU A 196 13.94 -14.06 2.09
N SER A 197 15.12 -13.43 2.23
CA SER A 197 15.62 -12.42 1.30
C SER A 197 14.62 -11.27 1.08
N VAL A 198 13.94 -10.84 2.14
CA VAL A 198 12.96 -9.73 2.14
C VAL A 198 13.37 -8.64 3.12
N GLU A 199 12.82 -7.45 2.92
CA GLU A 199 12.88 -6.34 3.85
C GLU A 199 11.45 -5.95 4.24
N PHE A 200 11.10 -6.14 5.50
CA PHE A 200 9.77 -5.73 6.00
C PHE A 200 9.69 -4.21 6.13
N SER A 201 8.56 -3.63 5.75
CA SER A 201 8.31 -2.21 6.00
C SER A 201 8.37 -1.88 7.49
N GLU A 202 8.65 -0.62 7.84
CA GLU A 202 8.72 -0.20 9.25
C GLU A 202 7.44 -0.54 10.02
N GLU A 203 6.28 -0.36 9.37
CA GLU A 203 4.99 -0.67 9.97
C GLU A 203 4.79 -2.18 10.15
N ALA A 204 5.20 -2.98 9.19
CA ALA A 204 5.19 -4.44 9.31
C ALA A 204 6.11 -4.92 10.44
N GLN A 205 7.30 -4.34 10.60
CA GLN A 205 8.20 -4.65 11.70
C GLN A 205 7.58 -4.32 13.06
N LYS A 206 6.91 -3.18 13.20
CA LYS A 206 6.19 -2.81 14.44
C LYS A 206 5.11 -3.84 14.78
N ARG A 207 4.34 -4.26 13.77
CA ARG A 207 3.30 -5.30 13.94
C ARG A 207 3.89 -6.64 14.35
N LEU A 208 4.93 -7.11 13.66
CA LEU A 208 5.61 -8.36 13.98
C LEU A 208 6.21 -8.34 15.40
N VAL A 209 6.79 -7.22 15.81
CA VAL A 209 7.27 -7.03 17.19
C VAL A 209 6.12 -7.21 18.18
N ALA A 210 4.99 -6.58 17.94
CA ALA A 210 3.83 -6.67 18.81
C ALA A 210 3.25 -8.11 18.85
N TYR A 211 3.17 -8.80 17.71
CA TYR A 211 2.74 -10.20 17.64
C TYR A 211 3.67 -11.14 18.41
N LEU A 212 4.98 -11.05 18.21
CA LEU A 212 5.96 -11.87 18.92
C LEU A 212 5.93 -11.60 20.44
N MET A 213 5.78 -10.35 20.82
CA MET A 213 5.71 -9.96 22.24
C MET A 213 4.48 -10.57 22.93
N VAL A 214 3.28 -10.36 22.37
CA VAL A 214 2.06 -10.90 22.97
C VAL A 214 2.06 -12.43 22.95
N SER A 215 2.55 -13.04 21.87
CA SER A 215 2.63 -14.50 21.75
C SER A 215 3.51 -15.10 22.82
N ALA A 216 4.72 -14.61 23.02
CA ALA A 216 5.63 -15.13 24.03
C ALA A 216 5.12 -14.95 25.45
N ILE A 217 4.55 -13.77 25.78
CA ILE A 217 4.06 -13.50 27.15
C ILE A 217 2.83 -14.36 27.45
N ARG A 218 1.87 -14.43 26.52
CA ARG A 218 0.66 -15.24 26.73
C ARG A 218 0.94 -16.73 26.72
N PHE A 219 1.87 -17.19 25.87
CA PHE A 219 2.34 -18.57 25.85
C PHE A 219 2.92 -18.97 27.23
N ASN A 220 3.83 -18.17 27.80
CA ASN A 220 4.43 -18.44 29.10
C ASN A 220 3.40 -18.43 30.25
N ALA A 221 2.27 -17.81 30.05
CA ALA A 221 1.14 -17.83 30.97
C ALA A 221 0.11 -18.94 30.66
N GLY A 222 0.49 -19.93 29.87
CA GLY A 222 -0.32 -21.11 29.54
C GLY A 222 -1.44 -20.87 28.53
N LYS A 223 -1.40 -19.77 27.77
CA LYS A 223 -2.36 -19.47 26.70
C LYS A 223 -1.77 -19.81 25.37
N HIS A 224 -2.24 -20.91 24.77
CA HIS A 224 -1.73 -21.48 23.53
C HIS A 224 -2.73 -21.32 22.40
N ILE A 225 -2.22 -21.23 21.19
CA ILE A 225 -3.04 -21.22 19.98
C ILE A 225 -3.45 -22.66 19.65
N ASP A 226 -4.76 -22.87 19.47
CA ASP A 226 -5.29 -24.14 19.02
C ASP A 226 -5.07 -24.31 17.51
N ILE A 227 -4.33 -25.35 17.14
CA ILE A 227 -4.04 -25.71 15.75
C ILE A 227 -5.30 -26.06 14.94
N SER A 228 -6.40 -26.42 15.62
CA SER A 228 -7.68 -26.73 14.97
C SER A 228 -8.43 -25.50 14.46
N SER A 229 -8.00 -24.29 14.83
CA SER A 229 -8.61 -23.03 14.39
C SER A 229 -8.64 -22.94 12.88
N LYS A 230 -9.85 -22.72 12.29
CA LYS A 230 -10.04 -22.56 10.84
C LYS A 230 -9.19 -21.40 10.26
N LYS A 231 -8.90 -20.39 11.06
CA LYS A 231 -8.08 -19.23 10.67
C LYS A 231 -6.59 -19.58 10.46
N LEU A 232 -6.09 -20.68 11.07
CA LEU A 232 -4.73 -21.19 10.88
C LEU A 232 -4.65 -22.30 9.82
N ASN A 233 -5.80 -22.75 9.27
CA ASN A 233 -5.85 -23.79 8.24
C ASN A 233 -5.35 -23.35 6.87
N VAL A 234 -5.00 -22.09 6.73
CA VAL A 234 -4.40 -21.52 5.51
C VAL A 234 -3.04 -22.17 5.30
N GLY A 235 -2.92 -23.01 4.28
CA GLY A 235 -1.65 -23.67 3.91
C GLY A 235 -1.31 -24.95 4.65
N ARG A 236 -2.27 -25.66 5.25
CA ARG A 236 -2.02 -27.02 5.83
C ARG A 236 -1.41 -28.01 4.85
N GLU A 237 -1.54 -27.78 3.56
CA GLU A 237 -1.16 -28.72 2.51
C GLU A 237 0.25 -28.47 1.94
N SER A 238 0.89 -27.33 2.20
CA SER A 238 2.28 -27.07 1.83
C SER A 238 3.04 -26.34 2.93
N VAL A 239 4.29 -26.69 3.11
CA VAL A 239 5.21 -26.02 4.05
C VAL A 239 5.71 -24.74 3.38
N SER A 240 5.15 -23.57 3.79
CA SER A 240 5.54 -22.27 3.21
C SER A 240 7.01 -21.91 3.48
N ARG A 241 7.56 -20.97 2.71
CA ARG A 241 8.92 -20.44 2.95
C ARG A 241 9.04 -19.79 4.33
N GLU A 242 8.01 -19.05 4.72
CA GLU A 242 7.95 -18.37 6.01
C GLU A 242 7.93 -19.37 7.16
N TYR A 243 7.18 -20.47 7.00
CA TYR A 243 7.19 -21.55 7.99
C TYR A 243 8.58 -22.19 8.14
N ARG A 244 9.26 -22.49 7.02
CA ARG A 244 10.64 -23.04 7.05
C ARG A 244 11.59 -22.04 7.70
N ALA A 245 11.53 -20.76 7.34
CA ALA A 245 12.39 -19.72 7.89
C ALA A 245 12.18 -19.53 9.41
N VAL A 246 10.95 -19.66 9.91
CA VAL A 246 10.65 -19.66 11.35
C VAL A 246 11.26 -20.91 12.02
N CYS A 247 11.13 -22.09 11.41
CA CYS A 247 11.74 -23.34 11.93
C CYS A 247 13.27 -23.27 11.92
N ASP A 248 13.90 -22.71 10.89
CA ASP A 248 15.36 -22.58 10.76
C ASP A 248 15.96 -21.62 11.81
N ARG A 249 15.14 -20.80 12.46
CA ARG A 249 15.51 -19.91 13.57
C ARG A 249 14.76 -20.25 14.87
N ILE A 250 14.39 -21.49 15.03
CA ILE A 250 13.66 -21.95 16.23
C ILE A 250 14.46 -21.71 17.51
N ASP A 251 15.78 -21.82 17.45
CA ASP A 251 16.71 -21.55 18.55
C ASP A 251 16.55 -20.14 19.13
N LEU A 252 16.44 -19.15 18.29
CA LEU A 252 16.20 -17.76 18.71
C LEU A 252 14.77 -17.55 19.24
N LEU A 253 13.80 -18.26 18.67
CA LEU A 253 12.43 -18.21 19.11
C LEU A 253 12.25 -18.86 20.49
N GLU A 254 12.91 -19.98 20.75
CA GLU A 254 12.95 -20.66 22.06
C GLU A 254 13.50 -19.74 23.16
N ILE A 255 14.52 -18.93 22.83
CA ILE A 255 15.06 -17.92 23.75
C ILE A 255 14.02 -16.84 24.05
N LEU A 256 13.26 -16.38 23.04
CA LEU A 256 12.21 -15.36 23.23
C LEU A 256 11.04 -15.89 24.04
N TYR A 257 10.65 -17.14 23.82
CA TYR A 257 9.56 -17.80 24.51
C TYR A 257 9.98 -18.40 25.87
N ASN A 258 11.28 -18.39 26.17
CA ASN A 258 11.84 -19.06 27.36
C ASN A 258 11.35 -20.53 27.46
N CYS A 259 11.34 -21.26 26.36
CA CYS A 259 10.80 -22.61 26.23
C CYS A 259 11.57 -23.38 25.15
N SER A 260 11.93 -24.63 25.43
CA SER A 260 12.71 -25.49 24.50
C SER A 260 11.84 -26.33 23.55
N ASN A 261 10.55 -26.18 23.55
CA ASN A 261 9.65 -26.90 22.66
C ASN A 261 8.40 -26.06 22.37
N ILE A 262 8.49 -25.29 21.28
CA ILE A 262 7.40 -24.41 20.85
C ILE A 262 6.38 -25.23 20.05
N PRO A 263 5.09 -25.21 20.43
CA PRO A 263 4.06 -25.94 19.72
C PRO A 263 3.89 -25.48 18.27
N GLU A 264 3.54 -26.42 17.41
CA GLU A 264 3.29 -26.22 15.98
C GLU A 264 2.31 -25.05 15.70
N GLY A 265 1.28 -24.88 16.54
CA GLY A 265 0.32 -23.79 16.42
C GLY A 265 0.95 -22.39 16.51
N GLU A 266 1.94 -22.20 17.39
CA GLU A 266 2.66 -20.94 17.54
C GLU A 266 3.56 -20.68 16.31
N ILE A 267 4.26 -21.71 15.82
CA ILE A 267 5.13 -21.63 14.63
C ILE A 267 4.29 -21.22 13.41
N ARG A 268 3.17 -21.90 13.17
CA ARG A 268 2.26 -21.61 12.06
C ARG A 268 1.66 -20.20 12.16
N PHE A 269 1.29 -19.79 13.36
CA PHE A 269 0.78 -18.44 13.60
C PHE A 269 1.82 -17.38 13.22
N LEU A 270 3.07 -17.53 13.66
CA LEU A 270 4.13 -16.56 13.32
C LEU A 270 4.44 -16.56 11.83
N ALA A 271 4.49 -17.73 11.21
CA ALA A 271 4.67 -17.85 9.76
C ALA A 271 3.55 -17.14 8.98
N ALA A 272 2.29 -17.32 9.40
CA ALA A 272 1.15 -16.62 8.81
C ALA A 272 1.28 -15.08 8.96
N LYS A 273 1.68 -14.60 10.15
CA LYS A 273 1.88 -13.15 10.37
C LYS A 273 3.03 -12.57 9.53
N MET A 274 4.05 -13.36 9.22
CA MET A 274 5.11 -12.95 8.29
C MET A 274 4.61 -12.90 6.83
N GLN A 275 3.76 -13.83 6.41
CA GLN A 275 3.12 -13.83 5.09
C GLN A 275 2.21 -12.61 4.88
N GLU A 276 1.46 -12.22 5.92
CA GLU A 276 0.56 -11.06 5.93
C GLU A 276 1.31 -9.71 5.98
N SER A 277 2.62 -9.73 6.22
CA SER A 277 3.42 -8.54 6.43
C SER A 277 3.88 -7.91 5.12
N THR A 278 3.74 -6.58 5.01
CA THR A 278 4.17 -5.80 3.84
C THR A 278 5.70 -5.73 3.77
N VAL A 279 6.26 -6.00 2.60
CA VAL A 279 7.69 -5.92 2.31
C VAL A 279 8.00 -4.77 1.36
N ILE A 280 9.19 -4.18 1.49
CA ILE A 280 9.65 -3.06 0.64
C ILE A 280 10.19 -3.57 -0.69
N GLY A 281 10.68 -4.80 -0.73
CA GLY A 281 11.19 -5.42 -1.96
C GLY A 281 11.31 -6.92 -1.84
N TYR A 282 11.00 -7.59 -2.92
CA TYR A 282 11.28 -9.01 -3.10
C TYR A 282 12.48 -9.16 -4.02
N LYS A 283 13.54 -9.78 -3.56
CA LYS A 283 14.65 -10.17 -4.42
C LYS A 283 14.32 -11.37 -5.31
N GLU A 284 13.17 -12.01 -5.09
CA GLU A 284 12.75 -13.23 -5.81
C GLU A 284 11.25 -13.16 -6.14
N LEU A 285 10.93 -12.88 -7.42
CA LEU A 285 9.57 -12.79 -7.94
C LEU A 285 8.95 -14.13 -8.36
N LEU A 286 9.63 -15.26 -8.20
CA LEU A 286 9.25 -16.55 -8.80
C LEU A 286 9.06 -17.66 -7.75
N SER A 287 8.02 -17.58 -6.94
CA SER A 287 7.59 -18.70 -6.09
C SER A 287 6.08 -18.95 -6.17
N GLU A 288 5.63 -20.11 -5.74
CA GLU A 288 4.27 -20.70 -5.76
C GLU A 288 3.12 -19.70 -5.85
N ASN A 289 2.24 -19.80 -6.79
CA ASN A 289 1.10 -18.91 -7.11
C ASN A 289 1.40 -17.56 -7.76
N TRP A 290 2.66 -17.19 -8.00
CA TRP A 290 3.02 -15.89 -8.59
C TRP A 290 2.55 -15.73 -10.02
N ILE A 291 2.61 -16.79 -10.83
CA ILE A 291 2.16 -16.77 -12.21
C ILE A 291 0.70 -16.33 -12.27
N LYS A 292 -0.15 -16.97 -11.46
CA LYS A 292 -1.57 -16.61 -11.38
C LYS A 292 -1.78 -15.17 -10.91
N ILE A 293 -1.03 -14.73 -9.88
CA ILE A 293 -1.13 -13.35 -9.35
C ILE A 293 -0.64 -12.35 -10.41
N ASN A 294 0.49 -12.59 -11.05
CA ASN A 294 1.02 -11.68 -12.08
C ASN A 294 0.06 -11.53 -13.25
N VAL A 295 -0.54 -12.63 -13.73
CA VAL A 295 -1.56 -12.61 -14.78
C VAL A 295 -2.79 -11.82 -14.34
N LEU A 296 -3.28 -12.04 -13.12
CA LEU A 296 -4.44 -11.32 -12.60
C LEU A 296 -4.14 -9.83 -12.42
N VAL A 297 -2.96 -9.47 -11.92
CA VAL A 297 -2.52 -8.07 -11.78
C VAL A 297 -2.38 -7.40 -13.15
N SER A 298 -1.81 -8.07 -14.15
CA SER A 298 -1.73 -7.54 -15.51
C SER A 298 -3.12 -7.26 -16.08
N ARG A 299 -4.06 -8.21 -15.94
CA ARG A 299 -5.46 -8.02 -16.35
C ARG A 299 -6.15 -6.90 -15.58
N PHE A 300 -5.88 -6.78 -14.30
CA PHE A 300 -6.41 -5.72 -13.45
C PHE A 300 -5.94 -4.34 -13.91
N ILE A 301 -4.63 -4.17 -14.19
CA ILE A 301 -4.08 -2.91 -14.71
C ILE A 301 -4.71 -2.56 -16.06
N ARG A 302 -4.84 -3.53 -16.97
CA ARG A 302 -5.50 -3.36 -18.28
C ARG A 302 -6.97 -2.95 -18.13
N GLU A 303 -7.66 -3.50 -17.13
CA GLU A 303 -9.04 -3.11 -16.84
C GLU A 303 -9.13 -1.68 -16.30
N MET A 304 -8.13 -1.23 -15.54
CA MET A 304 -8.02 0.16 -15.10
C MET A 304 -7.79 1.12 -16.28
N ASP A 305 -6.95 0.76 -17.25
CA ASP A 305 -6.73 1.57 -18.48
C ASP A 305 -8.02 1.76 -19.29
N LYS A 306 -8.90 0.74 -19.33
CA LYS A 306 -10.21 0.88 -19.97
C LYS A 306 -11.14 1.84 -19.24
N ARG A 307 -11.03 1.93 -17.90
CA ARG A 307 -11.92 2.75 -17.06
C ARG A 307 -11.45 4.20 -16.94
N ILE A 308 -10.15 4.42 -16.97
CA ILE A 308 -9.51 5.73 -16.85
C ILE A 308 -8.87 6.07 -18.21
N ALA A 309 -9.68 6.58 -19.15
CA ALA A 309 -9.30 6.76 -20.55
C ALA A 309 -8.08 7.67 -20.81
N TYR A 310 -7.72 8.52 -19.83
CA TYR A 310 -6.55 9.40 -19.94
C TYR A 310 -5.27 8.80 -19.34
N ALA A 311 -5.33 7.58 -18.81
CA ALA A 311 -4.20 6.88 -18.20
C ALA A 311 -3.60 5.85 -19.17
N ARG A 312 -2.36 5.50 -18.92
CA ARG A 312 -1.65 4.38 -19.55
C ARG A 312 -0.88 3.63 -18.47
N PHE A 313 -1.62 2.95 -17.61
CA PHE A 313 -1.06 2.24 -16.47
C PHE A 313 -0.22 1.04 -16.86
N GLU A 314 -0.51 0.41 -18.01
CA GLU A 314 0.29 -0.70 -18.56
C GLU A 314 1.73 -0.27 -18.88
N ASP A 315 1.97 1.00 -19.20
CA ASP A 315 3.30 1.52 -19.51
C ASP A 315 4.16 1.80 -18.25
N ASP A 316 3.59 1.72 -17.06
CA ASP A 316 4.30 2.01 -15.79
C ASP A 316 4.78 0.73 -15.09
N GLU A 317 6.01 0.31 -15.39
CA GLU A 317 6.65 -0.86 -14.78
C GLU A 317 6.66 -0.81 -13.24
N LYS A 318 6.90 0.39 -12.68
CA LYS A 318 6.95 0.57 -11.24
C LYS A 318 5.58 0.36 -10.60
N LEU A 319 4.50 0.68 -11.31
CA LEU A 319 3.15 0.42 -10.86
C LEU A 319 2.90 -1.08 -10.75
N PHE A 320 3.24 -1.85 -11.79
CA PHE A 320 3.07 -3.29 -11.79
C PHE A 320 3.79 -3.93 -10.60
N GLU A 321 5.06 -3.63 -10.41
CA GLU A 321 5.84 -4.13 -9.27
C GLU A 321 5.23 -3.74 -7.93
N SER A 322 4.80 -2.48 -7.80
CA SER A 322 4.21 -1.97 -6.56
C SER A 322 2.89 -2.67 -6.24
N ILE A 323 2.04 -2.91 -7.25
CA ILE A 323 0.77 -3.63 -7.07
C ILE A 323 1.05 -5.08 -6.68
N VAL A 324 1.94 -5.78 -7.38
CA VAL A 324 2.30 -7.17 -7.05
C VAL A 324 2.83 -7.28 -5.61
N ASN A 325 3.72 -6.39 -5.22
CA ASN A 325 4.28 -6.37 -3.85
C ASN A 325 3.22 -6.08 -2.77
N HIS A 326 2.23 -5.25 -3.09
CA HIS A 326 1.11 -4.97 -2.19
C HIS A 326 0.13 -6.14 -2.13
N PHE A 327 -0.18 -6.78 -3.27
CA PHE A 327 -1.19 -7.84 -3.37
C PHE A 327 -0.83 -9.09 -2.59
N ARG A 328 0.43 -9.47 -2.52
CA ARG A 328 0.85 -10.69 -1.84
C ARG A 328 0.44 -10.70 -0.35
N PRO A 329 0.86 -9.74 0.47
CA PRO A 329 0.41 -9.68 1.85
C PRO A 329 -1.09 -9.40 1.97
N ALA A 330 -1.69 -8.61 1.06
CA ALA A 330 -3.12 -8.35 1.05
C ALA A 330 -3.96 -9.61 0.83
N TYR A 331 -3.53 -10.50 -0.07
CA TYR A 331 -4.17 -11.81 -0.29
C TYR A 331 -4.20 -12.65 0.99
N TRP A 332 -3.08 -12.75 1.70
CA TRP A 332 -3.02 -13.50 2.95
C TRP A 332 -3.87 -12.87 4.06
N ARG A 333 -3.89 -11.53 4.15
CA ARG A 333 -4.77 -10.82 5.08
C ARG A 333 -6.25 -11.05 4.75
N ALA A 334 -6.62 -11.04 3.49
CA ALA A 334 -7.99 -11.33 3.08
C ALA A 334 -8.44 -12.75 3.48
N ILE A 335 -7.55 -13.74 3.38
CA ILE A 335 -7.83 -15.13 3.81
C ILE A 335 -7.93 -15.24 5.34
N SER A 336 -7.04 -14.58 6.08
CA SER A 336 -7.00 -14.66 7.55
C SER A 336 -8.06 -13.77 8.21
N GLY A 337 -8.65 -12.84 7.46
CA GLY A 337 -9.57 -11.80 7.99
C GLY A 337 -8.84 -10.71 8.77
N GLU A 338 -7.53 -10.58 8.60
CA GLU A 338 -6.73 -9.48 9.16
C GLU A 338 -6.99 -8.20 8.38
N VAL A 339 -7.24 -7.09 9.08
CA VAL A 339 -7.49 -5.78 8.47
C VAL A 339 -6.37 -4.82 8.88
N ILE A 340 -5.79 -4.14 7.89
CA ILE A 340 -4.91 -2.99 8.12
C ILE A 340 -5.71 -1.70 7.91
N GLN A 341 -5.43 -0.67 8.69
CA GLN A 341 -6.06 0.63 8.52
C GLN A 341 -5.21 1.52 7.62
N ASN A 342 -5.85 2.17 6.65
CA ASN A 342 -5.21 3.21 5.87
C ASN A 342 -5.52 4.59 6.48
N PRO A 343 -4.54 5.29 7.08
CA PRO A 343 -4.78 6.61 7.65
C PRO A 343 -5.24 7.67 6.63
N LEU A 344 -5.04 7.40 5.34
CA LEU A 344 -5.41 8.28 4.23
C LEU A 344 -6.72 7.85 3.54
N ALA A 345 -7.46 6.88 4.07
CA ALA A 345 -8.63 6.31 3.39
C ALA A 345 -9.71 7.38 3.06
N GLU A 346 -10.05 8.27 3.99
CA GLU A 346 -10.98 9.38 3.75
C GLU A 346 -10.46 10.33 2.66
N TYR A 347 -9.20 10.74 2.78
CA TYR A 347 -8.54 11.59 1.78
C TYR A 347 -8.55 10.95 0.38
N VAL A 348 -8.29 9.65 0.28
CA VAL A 348 -8.30 8.93 -1.01
C VAL A 348 -9.70 8.93 -1.63
N ARG A 349 -10.73 8.68 -0.84
CA ARG A 349 -12.12 8.68 -1.33
C ARG A 349 -12.60 10.06 -1.79
N GLU A 350 -12.12 11.13 -1.14
CA GLU A 350 -12.50 12.50 -1.47
C GLU A 350 -11.67 13.07 -2.64
N GLU A 351 -10.34 12.99 -2.56
CA GLU A 351 -9.44 13.62 -3.53
C GLU A 351 -9.28 12.78 -4.82
N TYR A 352 -9.37 11.44 -4.74
CA TYR A 352 -9.23 10.52 -5.85
C TYR A 352 -10.51 9.71 -6.12
N GLN A 353 -11.68 10.34 -5.98
CA GLN A 353 -12.99 9.65 -6.03
C GLN A 353 -13.14 8.79 -7.29
N GLU A 354 -12.92 9.36 -8.49
CA GLU A 354 -13.04 8.65 -9.76
C GLU A 354 -12.12 7.42 -9.82
N LEU A 355 -10.87 7.61 -9.41
CA LEU A 355 -9.87 6.54 -9.40
C LEU A 355 -10.21 5.46 -8.36
N TYR A 356 -10.72 5.85 -7.20
CA TYR A 356 -11.16 4.92 -6.16
C TYR A 356 -12.36 4.08 -6.65
N GLU A 357 -13.37 4.71 -7.25
CA GLU A 357 -14.54 4.00 -7.79
C GLU A 357 -14.14 3.03 -8.91
N ALA A 358 -13.24 3.44 -9.81
CA ALA A 358 -12.68 2.56 -10.84
C ALA A 358 -11.91 1.38 -10.23
N THR A 359 -11.06 1.64 -9.21
CA THR A 359 -10.30 0.61 -8.51
C THR A 359 -11.22 -0.38 -7.81
N ALA A 360 -12.24 0.10 -7.08
CA ALA A 360 -13.22 -0.73 -6.37
C ALA A 360 -14.05 -1.63 -7.31
N GLN A 361 -14.27 -1.20 -8.53
CA GLN A 361 -14.92 -2.03 -9.56
C GLN A 361 -13.96 -3.03 -10.20
N ALA A 362 -12.75 -2.59 -10.54
CA ALA A 362 -11.78 -3.43 -11.22
C ALA A 362 -11.19 -4.52 -10.29
N VAL A 363 -11.08 -4.25 -8.98
CA VAL A 363 -10.56 -5.20 -7.99
C VAL A 363 -11.41 -6.48 -7.89
N LYS A 364 -12.68 -6.44 -8.29
CA LYS A 364 -13.57 -7.60 -8.33
C LYS A 364 -13.02 -8.73 -9.22
N LEU A 365 -12.31 -8.38 -10.28
CA LEU A 365 -11.62 -9.35 -11.14
C LEU A 365 -10.58 -10.17 -10.33
N LEU A 366 -9.87 -9.50 -9.41
CA LEU A 366 -8.90 -10.14 -8.53
C LEU A 366 -9.59 -10.96 -7.44
N GLU A 367 -10.67 -10.43 -6.85
CA GLU A 367 -11.47 -11.11 -5.83
C GLU A 367 -12.04 -12.43 -6.37
N GLU A 368 -12.62 -12.41 -7.56
CA GLU A 368 -13.14 -13.59 -8.25
C GLU A 368 -12.02 -14.59 -8.60
N GLY A 369 -10.93 -14.09 -9.20
CA GLY A 369 -9.79 -14.92 -9.59
C GLY A 369 -9.07 -15.60 -8.43
N LEU A 370 -9.07 -14.98 -7.24
CA LEU A 370 -8.41 -15.46 -6.03
C LEU A 370 -9.38 -16.07 -5.01
N SER A 371 -10.69 -15.95 -5.24
CA SER A 371 -11.77 -16.38 -4.30
C SER A 371 -11.60 -15.75 -2.90
N VAL A 372 -11.31 -14.45 -2.86
CA VAL A 372 -11.17 -13.65 -1.64
C VAL A 372 -11.97 -12.35 -1.76
N SER A 373 -12.13 -11.62 -0.66
CA SER A 373 -12.65 -10.25 -0.66
C SER A 373 -11.65 -9.34 0.05
N PHE A 374 -11.36 -8.18 -0.55
CA PHE A 374 -10.45 -7.21 0.04
C PHE A 374 -11.22 -6.19 0.89
N ALA A 375 -10.62 -5.82 2.02
CA ALA A 375 -11.15 -4.73 2.85
C ALA A 375 -11.05 -3.39 2.12
N ASP A 376 -11.92 -2.44 2.45
CA ASP A 376 -11.94 -1.11 1.84
C ASP A 376 -10.61 -0.36 1.98
N ASP A 377 -9.95 -0.49 3.12
CA ASP A 377 -8.61 0.06 3.33
C ASP A 377 -7.57 -0.48 2.33
N GLU A 378 -7.64 -1.77 1.96
CA GLU A 378 -6.77 -2.34 0.92
C GLU A 378 -7.04 -1.72 -0.45
N ILE A 379 -8.30 -1.49 -0.80
CA ILE A 379 -8.70 -0.83 -2.05
C ILE A 379 -8.15 0.60 -2.08
N THR A 380 -8.21 1.32 -0.96
CA THR A 380 -7.65 2.68 -0.89
C THR A 380 -6.12 2.70 -1.01
N PHE A 381 -5.40 1.71 -0.47
CA PHE A 381 -3.95 1.56 -0.70
C PHE A 381 -3.63 1.31 -2.18
N ILE A 382 -4.38 0.43 -2.84
CA ILE A 382 -4.20 0.16 -4.27
C ILE A 382 -4.50 1.41 -5.10
N THR A 383 -5.54 2.17 -4.75
CA THR A 383 -5.88 3.44 -5.40
C THR A 383 -4.71 4.44 -5.31
N LEU A 384 -4.01 4.52 -4.17
CA LEU A 384 -2.81 5.35 -4.04
C LEU A 384 -1.67 4.93 -4.97
N LEU A 385 -1.53 3.64 -5.28
CA LEU A 385 -0.53 3.17 -6.25
C LEU A 385 -0.85 3.66 -7.66
N PHE A 386 -2.12 3.62 -8.07
CA PHE A 386 -2.57 4.19 -9.33
C PHE A 386 -2.44 5.72 -9.34
N ALA A 387 -2.80 6.40 -8.26
CA ALA A 387 -2.58 7.85 -8.14
C ALA A 387 -1.11 8.23 -8.30
N ALA A 388 -0.20 7.48 -7.67
CA ALA A 388 1.24 7.67 -7.83
C ALA A 388 1.73 7.41 -9.27
N SER A 389 1.10 6.48 -10.00
CA SER A 389 1.37 6.25 -11.42
C SER A 389 0.93 7.44 -12.26
N LEU A 390 -0.27 7.98 -12.04
CA LEU A 390 -0.72 9.20 -12.71
C LEU A 390 0.20 10.39 -12.43
N GLU A 391 0.68 10.55 -11.20
CA GLU A 391 1.65 11.61 -10.88
C GLU A 391 2.99 11.41 -11.62
N ARG A 392 3.46 10.19 -11.77
CA ARG A 392 4.66 9.88 -12.57
C ARG A 392 4.43 10.10 -14.07
N ALA A 393 3.24 9.80 -14.56
CA ALA A 393 2.84 10.00 -15.96
C ALA A 393 2.64 11.48 -16.30
N LYS A 394 2.52 12.38 -15.33
CA LYS A 394 2.43 13.83 -15.54
C LYS A 394 3.75 14.40 -16.10
N LYS A 395 4.18 13.89 -17.24
CA LYS A 395 5.21 14.48 -18.11
C LYS A 395 4.62 15.61 -18.96
N TYR A 396 3.67 16.37 -18.42
CA TYR A 396 2.98 17.43 -19.13
C TYR A 396 3.46 18.78 -18.64
N ILE A 397 3.70 19.69 -19.58
CA ILE A 397 3.80 21.11 -19.26
C ILE A 397 2.42 21.53 -18.77
N VAL A 398 2.31 21.89 -17.51
CA VAL A 398 1.10 22.59 -17.03
C VAL A 398 1.17 23.98 -17.59
N LEU A 399 0.40 24.25 -18.66
CA LEU A 399 0.23 25.60 -19.15
C LEU A 399 -0.52 26.39 -18.08
N LYS A 400 0.00 27.57 -17.73
CA LYS A 400 -0.75 28.51 -16.89
C LYS A 400 -2.06 28.85 -17.59
N PRO A 401 -3.24 28.59 -16.98
CA PRO A 401 -4.50 28.95 -17.59
C PRO A 401 -4.52 30.43 -17.96
N ARG A 402 -4.98 30.74 -19.16
CA ARG A 402 -5.13 32.10 -19.66
C ARG A 402 -6.46 32.67 -19.19
N VAL A 403 -6.42 33.78 -18.47
CA VAL A 403 -7.58 34.38 -17.82
C VAL A 403 -7.69 35.84 -18.22
N ILE A 404 -8.91 36.31 -18.39
CA ILE A 404 -9.18 37.78 -18.41
C ILE A 404 -9.98 38.14 -17.16
N VAL A 405 -9.74 39.37 -16.69
CA VAL A 405 -10.51 39.96 -15.61
C VAL A 405 -11.50 40.98 -16.20
N VAL A 406 -12.79 40.86 -15.86
CA VAL A 406 -13.84 41.76 -16.29
C VAL A 406 -14.33 42.57 -15.09
N CYS A 407 -14.15 43.87 -15.10
CA CYS A 407 -14.47 44.72 -13.97
C CYS A 407 -15.30 45.94 -14.35
N HIS A 408 -16.26 46.33 -13.50
CA HIS A 408 -17.11 47.47 -13.72
C HIS A 408 -16.54 48.77 -13.10
N ALA A 409 -15.67 48.64 -12.11
CA ALA A 409 -15.24 49.75 -11.26
C ALA A 409 -13.93 50.46 -11.69
N GLY A 410 -13.40 50.18 -12.90
CA GLY A 410 -12.22 50.87 -13.44
C GLY A 410 -10.88 50.15 -13.21
N ILE A 411 -9.78 50.77 -13.69
CA ILE A 411 -8.44 50.21 -13.81
C ILE A 411 -7.89 49.68 -12.47
N SER A 412 -8.07 50.44 -11.39
CA SER A 412 -7.44 50.05 -10.09
C SER A 412 -8.00 48.79 -9.47
N THR A 413 -9.29 48.47 -9.62
CA THR A 413 -9.90 47.25 -9.07
C THR A 413 -9.52 46.04 -9.90
N SER A 414 -9.47 46.20 -11.22
CA SER A 414 -9.03 45.09 -12.08
C SER A 414 -7.56 44.74 -11.90
N GLU A 415 -6.70 45.74 -11.64
CA GLU A 415 -5.27 45.47 -11.32
C GLU A 415 -5.08 44.71 -10.02
N ILE A 416 -5.84 45.04 -8.97
CA ILE A 416 -5.76 44.36 -7.68
C ILE A 416 -6.20 42.87 -7.83
N VAL A 417 -7.33 42.66 -8.52
CA VAL A 417 -7.81 41.28 -8.74
C VAL A 417 -6.83 40.48 -9.61
N SER A 418 -6.30 41.11 -10.67
CA SER A 418 -5.29 40.47 -11.54
C SER A 418 -4.02 40.12 -10.78
N ALA A 419 -3.48 41.05 -10.01
CA ALA A 419 -2.27 40.79 -9.20
C ALA A 419 -2.47 39.69 -8.13
N ARG A 420 -3.65 39.66 -7.51
CA ARG A 420 -3.99 38.57 -6.56
C ARG A 420 -4.15 37.22 -7.24
N LEU A 421 -4.80 37.16 -8.40
CA LEU A 421 -4.91 35.93 -9.19
C LEU A 421 -3.53 35.39 -9.54
N GLU A 422 -2.63 36.23 -10.05
CA GLU A 422 -1.27 35.78 -10.41
C GLU A 422 -0.38 35.47 -9.21
N SER A 423 -0.60 36.09 -8.05
CA SER A 423 0.18 35.83 -6.84
C SER A 423 -0.26 34.58 -6.09
N LEU A 424 -1.54 34.21 -6.14
CA LEU A 424 -2.12 33.10 -5.41
C LEU A 424 -2.23 31.83 -6.26
N PHE A 425 -2.31 31.98 -7.59
CA PHE A 425 -2.51 30.87 -8.50
C PHE A 425 -1.52 30.94 -9.66
N GLU A 426 -1.15 29.77 -10.19
CA GLU A 426 -0.35 29.68 -11.41
C GLU A 426 -1.24 29.92 -12.66
N VAL A 427 -1.68 31.17 -12.85
CA VAL A 427 -2.46 31.61 -14.00
C VAL A 427 -1.74 32.72 -14.76
N GLN A 428 -2.12 32.96 -16.01
CA GLN A 428 -1.69 34.11 -16.81
C GLN A 428 -2.88 35.02 -17.03
N VAL A 429 -2.89 36.17 -16.40
CA VAL A 429 -3.88 37.21 -16.69
C VAL A 429 -3.48 37.89 -17.99
N VAL A 430 -4.24 37.61 -19.06
CA VAL A 430 -3.93 38.10 -20.40
C VAL A 430 -4.29 39.59 -20.54
N ALA A 431 -5.39 39.99 -19.97
CA ALA A 431 -5.86 41.36 -19.97
C ALA A 431 -6.98 41.59 -18.92
N ALA A 432 -7.24 42.85 -18.62
CA ALA A 432 -8.36 43.26 -17.81
C ALA A 432 -9.22 44.30 -18.63
N PHE A 433 -10.54 44.06 -18.67
CA PHE A 433 -11.46 44.78 -19.52
C PHE A 433 -12.74 45.24 -18.82
N GLY A 434 -13.42 46.23 -19.36
CA GLY A 434 -14.84 46.45 -19.11
C GLY A 434 -15.71 45.47 -19.93
N ALA A 435 -17.01 45.35 -19.56
CA ALA A 435 -17.90 44.34 -20.18
C ALA A 435 -17.95 44.40 -21.72
N THR A 436 -18.11 45.59 -22.26
CA THR A 436 -18.25 45.81 -23.73
C THR A 436 -16.95 45.49 -24.48
N GLU A 437 -15.83 45.83 -23.88
CA GLU A 437 -14.51 45.57 -24.43
C GLU A 437 -14.15 44.09 -24.38
N ALA A 438 -14.45 43.43 -23.27
CA ALA A 438 -14.29 41.97 -23.10
C ALA A 438 -15.06 41.19 -24.16
N GLN A 439 -16.34 41.57 -24.42
CA GLN A 439 -17.16 40.93 -25.46
C GLN A 439 -16.59 41.07 -26.87
N LYS A 440 -15.95 42.21 -27.18
CA LYS A 440 -15.30 42.39 -28.48
C LYS A 440 -14.03 41.56 -28.60
N TRP A 441 -13.19 41.59 -27.57
CA TRP A 441 -11.91 40.92 -27.52
C TRP A 441 -12.08 39.39 -27.59
N LEU A 442 -13.07 38.83 -26.88
CA LEU A 442 -13.38 37.38 -26.84
C LEU A 442 -13.90 36.84 -28.19
N LYS A 443 -14.33 37.68 -29.14
CA LYS A 443 -14.70 37.22 -30.47
C LYS A 443 -13.50 36.76 -31.31
N GLU A 444 -12.33 37.31 -31.01
CA GLU A 444 -11.09 37.07 -31.73
C GLU A 444 -10.06 36.26 -30.91
N ASN A 445 -10.30 36.13 -29.63
CA ASN A 445 -9.35 35.52 -28.69
C ASN A 445 -10.02 34.48 -27.80
N GLN A 446 -9.29 33.43 -27.42
CA GLN A 446 -9.75 32.38 -26.49
C GLN A 446 -9.01 32.48 -25.17
N VAL A 447 -9.73 32.21 -24.10
CA VAL A 447 -9.21 32.11 -22.73
C VAL A 447 -9.82 30.88 -22.06
N ASP A 448 -9.16 30.36 -21.03
CA ASP A 448 -9.60 29.17 -20.34
C ASP A 448 -10.79 29.45 -19.41
N PHE A 449 -10.80 30.61 -18.77
CA PHE A 449 -11.95 31.10 -18.02
C PHE A 449 -11.89 32.63 -17.84
N ILE A 450 -12.99 33.21 -17.37
CA ILE A 450 -13.17 34.65 -17.13
C ILE A 450 -13.42 34.84 -15.65
N VAL A 451 -12.75 35.80 -15.02
CA VAL A 451 -13.05 36.25 -13.66
C VAL A 451 -13.77 37.61 -13.76
N SER A 452 -14.96 37.70 -13.20
CA SER A 452 -15.75 38.92 -13.24
C SER A 452 -16.11 39.44 -11.85
N THR A 453 -16.02 40.76 -11.62
CA THR A 453 -16.42 41.39 -10.35
C THR A 453 -17.89 41.82 -10.32
N PHE A 454 -18.66 41.44 -11.33
CA PHE A 454 -20.10 41.68 -11.45
C PHE A 454 -20.76 40.64 -12.35
N PRO A 455 -22.08 40.50 -12.38
CA PRO A 455 -22.74 39.53 -13.25
C PRO A 455 -22.38 39.75 -14.73
N PHE A 456 -21.62 38.83 -15.28
CA PHE A 456 -21.18 38.79 -16.67
C PHE A 456 -21.38 37.39 -17.23
N THR A 457 -21.84 37.29 -18.48
CA THR A 457 -22.05 35.99 -19.13
C THR A 457 -21.40 35.97 -20.51
N TYR A 458 -20.80 34.82 -20.86
CA TYR A 458 -20.25 34.56 -22.18
C TYR A 458 -20.48 33.08 -22.55
N GLU A 459 -21.08 32.85 -23.73
CA GLU A 459 -21.64 31.51 -24.04
C GLU A 459 -20.60 30.40 -24.18
N SER A 460 -19.37 30.73 -24.60
CA SER A 460 -18.32 29.72 -24.90
C SER A 460 -17.26 29.55 -23.81
N THR A 461 -17.29 30.35 -22.74
CA THR A 461 -16.23 30.37 -21.74
C THR A 461 -16.83 30.51 -20.33
N ARG A 462 -16.37 29.73 -19.40
CA ARG A 462 -16.83 29.80 -18.00
C ARG A 462 -16.49 31.12 -17.36
N VAL A 463 -17.48 31.75 -16.77
CA VAL A 463 -17.30 32.97 -15.96
C VAL A 463 -17.39 32.60 -14.49
N ILE A 464 -16.41 33.07 -13.71
CA ILE A 464 -16.36 32.93 -12.25
C ILE A 464 -16.58 34.31 -11.69
N GLU A 465 -17.72 34.54 -11.02
CA GLU A 465 -18.03 35.79 -10.35
C GLU A 465 -17.31 35.83 -9.00
N VAL A 466 -16.63 36.95 -8.73
CA VAL A 466 -15.86 37.21 -7.52
C VAL A 466 -16.17 38.60 -6.98
N THR A 467 -15.91 38.83 -5.70
CA THR A 467 -15.99 40.18 -5.13
C THR A 467 -14.76 41.00 -5.53
N ALA A 468 -14.92 42.33 -5.54
CA ALA A 468 -13.79 43.25 -5.78
C ALA A 468 -12.67 43.12 -4.73
N GLN A 469 -12.97 42.57 -3.56
CA GLN A 469 -12.03 42.31 -2.47
C GLN A 469 -11.28 41.00 -2.64
N PHE A 470 -11.77 40.06 -3.51
CA PHE A 470 -11.21 38.77 -3.76
C PHE A 470 -10.91 38.00 -2.47
N ASP A 471 -11.95 37.74 -1.69
CA ASP A 471 -11.87 37.16 -0.36
C ASP A 471 -11.56 35.62 -0.38
N GLU A 472 -11.51 34.98 0.80
CA GLU A 472 -11.21 33.57 0.90
C GLU A 472 -12.24 32.65 0.19
N ALA A 473 -13.50 33.06 0.10
CA ALA A 473 -14.55 32.30 -0.59
C ALA A 473 -14.32 32.36 -2.11
N ASP A 474 -13.97 33.53 -2.63
CA ASP A 474 -13.59 33.74 -4.02
C ASP A 474 -12.36 32.91 -4.39
N GLN A 475 -11.34 32.92 -3.52
CA GLN A 475 -10.11 32.16 -3.70
C GLN A 475 -10.39 30.66 -3.76
N LYS A 476 -11.25 30.13 -2.88
CA LYS A 476 -11.67 28.71 -2.91
C LYS A 476 -12.40 28.36 -4.20
N THR A 477 -13.28 29.23 -4.68
CA THR A 477 -14.04 29.01 -5.90
C THR A 477 -13.12 28.94 -7.12
N VAL A 478 -12.20 29.90 -7.24
CA VAL A 478 -11.21 29.93 -8.32
C VAL A 478 -10.24 28.74 -8.22
N ALA A 479 -9.74 28.42 -7.01
CA ALA A 479 -8.86 27.29 -6.78
C ALA A 479 -9.50 25.96 -7.22
N ASN A 480 -10.77 25.74 -6.86
CA ASN A 480 -11.50 24.54 -7.25
C ASN A 480 -11.65 24.44 -8.77
N TYR A 481 -11.96 25.57 -9.44
CA TYR A 481 -12.06 25.56 -10.89
C TYR A 481 -10.72 25.23 -11.56
N ILE A 482 -9.62 25.88 -11.17
CA ILE A 482 -8.27 25.64 -11.72
C ILE A 482 -7.84 24.19 -11.47
N ARG A 483 -8.13 23.62 -10.30
CA ARG A 483 -7.76 22.24 -9.95
C ARG A 483 -8.37 21.22 -10.93
N HIS A 484 -9.62 21.43 -11.32
CA HIS A 484 -10.35 20.52 -12.21
C HIS A 484 -10.16 20.80 -13.71
N HIS A 485 -9.55 21.95 -14.07
CA HIS A 485 -9.43 22.41 -15.46
C HIS A 485 -7.99 22.78 -15.84
N LYS A 486 -7.01 22.09 -15.27
CA LYS A 486 -5.59 22.27 -15.67
C LYS A 486 -5.40 21.82 -17.11
N ARG A 487 -4.99 22.75 -17.98
CA ARG A 487 -4.59 22.41 -19.35
C ARG A 487 -3.16 21.90 -19.34
N THR A 488 -2.98 20.65 -19.70
CA THR A 488 -1.68 20.00 -19.86
C THR A 488 -1.40 19.81 -21.34
N VAL A 489 -0.15 19.98 -21.75
CA VAL A 489 0.30 19.73 -23.12
C VAL A 489 1.44 18.73 -23.08
N SER A 490 1.30 17.66 -23.86
CA SER A 490 2.35 16.66 -24.01
C SER A 490 3.37 17.08 -25.08
N PRO A 491 4.62 16.56 -25.03
CA PRO A 491 5.56 16.70 -26.14
C PRO A 491 4.98 16.26 -27.49
N ASP A 492 4.13 15.21 -27.48
CA ASP A 492 3.45 14.73 -28.69
C ASP A 492 2.46 15.75 -29.28
N GLU A 493 1.72 16.47 -28.44
CA GLU A 493 0.83 17.54 -28.89
C GLU A 493 1.62 18.73 -29.49
N ILE A 494 2.77 19.07 -28.87
CA ILE A 494 3.66 20.11 -29.39
C ILE A 494 4.18 19.70 -30.77
N ILE A 495 4.64 18.47 -30.91
CA ILE A 495 5.11 17.93 -32.19
C ILE A 495 3.98 17.88 -33.22
N SER A 496 2.76 17.52 -32.82
CA SER A 496 1.60 17.55 -33.69
C SER A 496 1.32 18.94 -34.25
N VAL A 497 1.44 19.97 -33.42
CA VAL A 497 1.32 21.38 -33.85
C VAL A 497 2.45 21.75 -34.83
N ILE A 498 3.69 21.36 -34.54
CA ILE A 498 4.84 21.62 -35.42
C ILE A 498 4.63 20.94 -36.77
N LYS A 499 4.15 19.70 -36.82
CA LYS A 499 3.85 18.95 -38.07
C LYS A 499 2.79 19.62 -38.93
N ASN A 500 1.90 20.44 -38.37
CA ASN A 500 0.93 21.20 -39.15
C ASN A 500 1.57 22.35 -39.96
N HIS A 501 2.78 22.75 -39.60
CA HIS A 501 3.47 23.87 -40.24
C HIS A 501 4.76 23.49 -40.99
N ILE A 502 5.40 22.37 -40.58
CA ILE A 502 6.69 21.93 -41.12
C ILE A 502 6.64 20.41 -41.30
N ALA A 503 7.10 19.93 -42.47
CA ALA A 503 7.29 18.50 -42.73
C ALA A 503 8.53 18.01 -41.94
N ILE A 504 8.34 17.07 -41.01
CA ILE A 504 9.40 16.49 -40.16
C ILE A 504 9.52 14.99 -40.51
N SER A 505 10.74 14.50 -40.67
CA SER A 505 11.01 13.07 -40.83
C SER A 505 10.84 12.34 -39.48
N ALA A 506 10.66 11.01 -39.51
CA ALA A 506 10.53 10.21 -38.28
C ALA A 506 11.76 10.32 -37.36
N THR A 507 12.95 10.53 -37.93
CA THR A 507 14.20 10.71 -37.17
C THR A 507 14.23 12.08 -36.47
N GLU A 508 13.88 13.15 -37.19
CA GLU A 508 13.81 14.50 -36.61
C GLU A 508 12.70 14.62 -35.56
N GLU A 509 11.58 13.92 -35.76
CA GLU A 509 10.52 13.83 -34.76
C GLU A 509 11.02 13.23 -33.43
N HIS A 510 11.81 12.15 -33.54
CA HIS A 510 12.41 11.49 -32.38
C HIS A 510 13.40 12.42 -31.65
N ASP A 511 14.26 13.10 -32.41
CA ASP A 511 15.26 14.02 -31.85
C ASP A 511 14.60 15.24 -31.19
N ILE A 512 13.60 15.85 -31.84
CA ILE A 512 12.83 16.98 -31.27
C ILE A 512 12.08 16.55 -30.01
N LYS A 513 11.55 15.34 -29.98
CA LYS A 513 10.88 14.80 -28.80
C LYS A 513 11.84 14.58 -27.62
N ALA A 514 13.06 14.12 -27.90
CA ALA A 514 14.12 13.97 -26.92
C ALA A 514 14.58 15.33 -26.37
N ASP A 515 14.83 16.30 -27.27
CA ASP A 515 15.25 17.66 -26.92
C ASP A 515 14.17 18.40 -26.12
N LEU A 516 12.90 18.29 -26.52
CA LEU A 516 11.76 18.81 -25.75
C LEU A 516 11.68 18.16 -24.36
N GLY A 517 11.93 16.85 -24.28
CA GLY A 517 12.00 16.12 -23.03
C GLY A 517 13.08 16.70 -22.10
N GLU A 518 14.30 16.89 -22.60
CA GLU A 518 15.41 17.45 -21.83
C GLU A 518 15.17 18.92 -21.42
N PHE A 519 14.75 19.76 -22.37
CA PHE A 519 14.47 21.18 -22.14
C PHE A 519 13.36 21.40 -21.11
N LEU A 520 12.37 20.53 -21.06
CA LEU A 520 11.21 20.62 -20.17
C LEU A 520 11.46 19.92 -18.81
N GLY A 521 12.70 19.47 -18.56
CA GLY A 521 13.07 18.76 -17.32
C GLY A 521 12.49 17.36 -17.26
N PHE A 522 12.04 16.81 -18.37
CA PHE A 522 11.82 15.39 -18.50
C PHE A 522 13.21 14.75 -18.60
N THR A 523 13.75 14.23 -17.51
CA THR A 523 14.83 13.26 -17.66
C THR A 523 14.29 12.18 -18.61
N PRO A 524 14.89 11.94 -19.76
CA PRO A 524 14.59 10.73 -20.47
C PRO A 524 14.94 9.60 -19.49
N THR A 525 13.96 9.00 -18.82
CA THR A 525 14.10 7.59 -18.59
C THR A 525 14.54 7.09 -19.94
N LYS A 526 15.78 6.59 -20.05
CA LYS A 526 16.33 5.96 -21.26
C LYS A 526 15.18 5.46 -22.04
N THR A 527 14.95 6.04 -23.24
CA THR A 527 13.85 5.61 -24.12
C THR A 527 13.71 4.13 -23.85
N PRO A 528 12.57 3.60 -23.41
CA PRO A 528 12.44 2.18 -23.42
C PRO A 528 12.79 1.88 -24.87
N LYS A 529 13.94 1.26 -25.15
CA LYS A 529 14.01 0.40 -26.33
C LYS A 529 12.67 -0.25 -26.29
N GLU A 530 11.79 -0.02 -27.28
CA GLU A 530 10.48 -0.66 -27.33
C GLU A 530 10.72 -2.03 -26.74
N ARG A 531 10.37 -2.21 -25.47
CA ARG A 531 10.67 -3.47 -24.82
C ARG A 531 9.76 -4.39 -25.54
N TYR A 532 10.36 -5.23 -26.35
CA TYR A 532 9.67 -6.27 -27.03
C TYR A 532 9.00 -7.12 -25.95
N CYS A 533 7.71 -6.88 -25.74
CA CYS A 533 6.84 -7.65 -24.86
C CYS A 533 6.00 -8.58 -25.75
N PRO A 534 6.56 -9.71 -26.17
CA PRO A 534 5.96 -10.55 -27.18
C PRO A 534 4.65 -11.17 -26.70
N MET A 535 3.73 -11.39 -27.64
CA MET A 535 2.57 -12.26 -27.45
C MET A 535 3.02 -13.72 -27.50
N LEU A 536 2.17 -14.64 -27.02
CA LEU A 536 2.50 -16.06 -26.98
C LEU A 536 2.90 -16.62 -28.37
N GLU A 537 2.20 -16.22 -29.44
CA GLU A 537 2.45 -16.64 -30.81
C GLU A 537 3.86 -16.29 -31.34
N GLU A 538 4.50 -15.27 -30.73
CA GLU A 538 5.84 -14.82 -31.16
C GLU A 538 6.96 -15.60 -30.43
N VAL A 539 6.69 -16.15 -29.26
CA VAL A 539 7.68 -16.82 -28.39
C VAL A 539 7.45 -18.32 -28.18
N LEU A 540 6.33 -18.85 -28.64
CA LEU A 540 6.05 -20.28 -28.76
C LEU A 540 5.96 -20.64 -30.24
N THR A 541 7.04 -21.13 -30.80
CA THR A 541 7.19 -21.50 -32.22
C THR A 541 7.27 -23.02 -32.38
N GLU A 542 7.13 -23.52 -33.62
CA GLU A 542 7.08 -24.97 -33.91
C GLU A 542 8.28 -25.75 -33.36
N ASP A 543 9.46 -25.15 -33.38
CA ASP A 543 10.71 -25.69 -32.86
C ASP A 543 10.82 -25.70 -31.32
N LEU A 544 9.83 -25.13 -30.63
CA LEU A 544 9.68 -25.11 -29.18
C LEU A 544 8.55 -26.04 -28.69
N VAL A 545 8.00 -26.86 -29.57
CA VAL A 545 6.93 -27.80 -29.23
C VAL A 545 7.38 -29.23 -29.52
N GLU A 546 7.21 -30.13 -28.53
CA GLU A 546 7.41 -31.57 -28.67
C GLU A 546 6.14 -32.28 -28.22
N THR A 547 5.65 -33.20 -29.08
CA THR A 547 4.43 -33.96 -28.81
C THR A 547 4.74 -35.42 -28.42
N HIS A 548 3.98 -35.96 -27.46
CA HIS A 548 4.06 -37.37 -27.00
C HIS A 548 5.46 -37.82 -26.60
N TYR A 549 6.22 -36.96 -25.93
CA TYR A 549 7.53 -37.30 -25.36
C TYR A 549 7.45 -38.39 -24.31
N LYS A 550 8.27 -39.40 -24.40
CA LYS A 550 8.37 -40.50 -23.40
C LYS A 550 9.40 -40.16 -22.33
N ALA A 551 8.97 -39.44 -21.32
CA ALA A 551 9.84 -39.13 -20.21
C ALA A 551 10.02 -40.31 -19.26
N VAL A 552 11.26 -40.52 -18.78
CA VAL A 552 11.59 -41.54 -17.80
C VAL A 552 11.14 -41.15 -16.40
N ASP A 553 11.30 -39.89 -16.06
CA ASP A 553 10.91 -39.28 -14.79
C ASP A 553 10.65 -37.77 -14.93
N ARG A 554 10.36 -37.13 -13.79
CA ARG A 554 10.12 -35.67 -13.72
C ARG A 554 11.31 -34.85 -14.24
N ASP A 555 12.53 -35.20 -13.80
CA ASP A 555 13.74 -34.45 -14.15
C ASP A 555 14.05 -34.56 -15.65
N ASP A 556 13.73 -35.71 -16.26
CA ASP A 556 13.84 -35.92 -17.71
C ASP A 556 12.82 -35.11 -18.50
N ALA A 557 11.57 -35.05 -18.04
CA ALA A 557 10.54 -34.20 -18.67
C ALA A 557 10.91 -32.70 -18.63
N VAL A 558 11.45 -32.22 -17.52
CA VAL A 558 11.93 -30.83 -17.37
C VAL A 558 13.14 -30.58 -18.27
N ARG A 559 14.06 -31.54 -18.36
CA ARG A 559 15.26 -31.47 -19.18
C ARG A 559 14.90 -31.36 -20.66
N GLU A 560 13.91 -32.10 -21.13
CA GLU A 560 13.51 -32.04 -22.55
C GLU A 560 12.92 -30.67 -22.89
N ALA A 561 12.00 -30.13 -22.09
CA ALA A 561 11.48 -28.80 -22.28
C ALA A 561 12.60 -27.71 -22.25
N GLY A 562 13.58 -27.89 -21.37
CA GLY A 562 14.77 -27.02 -21.31
C GLY A 562 15.66 -27.14 -22.56
N ARG A 563 15.83 -28.34 -23.13
CA ARG A 563 16.61 -28.55 -24.36
C ARG A 563 16.02 -27.80 -25.55
N LEU A 564 14.71 -27.74 -25.67
CA LEU A 564 14.04 -26.94 -26.70
C LEU A 564 14.40 -25.46 -26.58
N LEU A 565 14.42 -24.91 -25.36
CA LEU A 565 14.83 -23.52 -25.10
C LEU A 565 16.31 -23.27 -25.47
N VAL A 566 17.19 -24.21 -25.14
CA VAL A 566 18.63 -24.15 -25.47
C VAL A 566 18.83 -24.27 -26.96
N LYS A 567 18.16 -25.19 -27.65
CA LYS A 567 18.21 -25.37 -29.11
C LYS A 567 17.74 -24.11 -29.85
N LYS A 568 16.73 -23.40 -29.32
CA LYS A 568 16.26 -22.12 -29.83
C LYS A 568 17.25 -20.99 -29.58
N GLY A 569 18.20 -21.16 -28.65
CA GLY A 569 19.18 -20.13 -28.29
C GLY A 569 18.67 -19.09 -27.30
N VAL A 570 17.50 -19.31 -26.66
CA VAL A 570 16.96 -18.39 -25.64
C VAL A 570 17.44 -18.72 -24.22
N ALA A 571 18.06 -19.90 -24.03
CA ALA A 571 18.66 -20.32 -22.76
C ALA A 571 20.01 -21.03 -22.98
N LYS A 572 20.86 -21.06 -21.96
CA LYS A 572 22.07 -21.88 -21.87
C LYS A 572 21.79 -23.21 -21.18
N GLU A 573 22.68 -24.21 -21.36
CA GLU A 573 22.60 -25.52 -20.67
C GLU A 573 22.48 -25.38 -19.15
N GLU A 574 23.15 -24.41 -18.54
CA GLU A 574 23.09 -24.11 -17.11
C GLU A 574 21.65 -23.81 -16.62
N TYR A 575 20.79 -23.30 -17.53
CA TYR A 575 19.40 -23.00 -17.23
C TYR A 575 18.58 -24.26 -16.98
N ILE A 576 18.87 -25.35 -17.68
CA ILE A 576 18.23 -26.66 -17.52
C ILE A 576 18.48 -27.18 -16.10
N GLU A 577 19.74 -27.22 -15.69
CA GLU A 577 20.11 -27.71 -14.38
C GLU A 577 19.54 -26.79 -13.27
N ALA A 578 19.46 -25.50 -13.51
CA ALA A 578 18.86 -24.56 -12.57
C ALA A 578 17.34 -24.80 -12.42
N MET A 579 16.60 -25.15 -13.49
CA MET A 579 15.19 -25.52 -13.40
C MET A 579 15.00 -26.79 -12.57
N ILE A 580 15.80 -27.83 -12.82
CA ILE A 580 15.76 -29.11 -12.08
C ILE A 580 16.08 -28.90 -10.60
N GLU A 581 17.15 -28.14 -10.30
CA GLU A 581 17.55 -27.85 -8.92
C GLU A 581 16.49 -27.01 -8.19
N ASN A 582 15.87 -26.06 -8.89
CA ASN A 582 14.80 -25.25 -8.34
C ASN A 582 13.62 -26.12 -7.85
N VAL A 583 13.26 -27.16 -8.60
CA VAL A 583 12.22 -28.12 -8.18
C VAL A 583 12.63 -28.92 -6.95
N LYS A 584 13.90 -29.31 -6.86
CA LYS A 584 14.44 -30.08 -5.71
C LYS A 584 14.44 -29.26 -4.43
N VAL A 585 14.86 -27.99 -4.53
CA VAL A 585 15.01 -27.10 -3.37
C VAL A 585 13.68 -26.51 -2.91
N ASN A 586 12.85 -26.05 -3.85
CA ASN A 586 11.62 -25.31 -3.57
C ASN A 586 10.35 -26.17 -3.63
N GLY A 587 10.46 -27.45 -4.00
CA GLY A 587 9.34 -28.38 -4.06
C GLY A 587 8.59 -28.37 -5.41
N THR A 588 7.39 -28.93 -5.42
CA THR A 588 6.59 -29.20 -6.63
C THR A 588 5.70 -28.03 -7.07
N TYR A 589 6.03 -26.81 -6.65
CA TYR A 589 5.28 -25.58 -6.96
C TYR A 589 5.15 -25.29 -8.46
N ILE A 590 6.03 -25.89 -9.27
CA ILE A 590 5.96 -25.77 -10.74
C ILE A 590 4.71 -26.43 -11.34
N VAL A 591 4.00 -27.29 -10.59
CA VAL A 591 2.75 -27.92 -11.08
C VAL A 591 1.59 -26.97 -10.79
N ILE A 592 1.33 -26.08 -11.75
CA ILE A 592 0.47 -24.91 -11.64
C ILE A 592 -1.03 -25.20 -11.77
N ALA A 593 -1.38 -26.33 -12.41
CA ALA A 593 -2.76 -26.77 -12.61
C ALA A 593 -2.78 -28.32 -12.71
N PRO A 594 -3.97 -28.97 -12.60
CA PRO A 594 -4.06 -30.40 -12.77
C PRO A 594 -3.45 -30.87 -14.08
N GLY A 595 -2.41 -31.71 -13.98
CA GLY A 595 -1.69 -32.25 -15.12
C GLY A 595 -0.73 -31.30 -15.85
N ILE A 596 -0.50 -30.07 -15.36
CA ILE A 596 0.32 -29.05 -16.03
C ILE A 596 1.46 -28.57 -15.13
N ALA A 597 2.70 -28.70 -15.60
CA ALA A 597 3.89 -28.18 -14.94
C ALA A 597 4.53 -27.03 -15.74
N MET A 598 5.02 -25.98 -15.06
CA MET A 598 5.72 -24.85 -15.67
C MET A 598 7.10 -24.65 -15.02
N PRO A 599 8.10 -25.47 -15.37
CA PRO A 599 9.47 -25.30 -14.89
C PRO A 599 10.09 -23.99 -15.41
N HIS A 600 10.80 -23.30 -14.53
CA HIS A 600 11.51 -22.05 -14.85
C HIS A 600 12.67 -21.85 -13.87
N ALA A 601 13.62 -20.98 -14.23
CA ALA A 601 14.73 -20.58 -13.38
C ALA A 601 14.97 -19.07 -13.45
N ARG A 602 15.88 -18.57 -12.60
CA ARG A 602 16.22 -17.14 -12.58
C ARG A 602 16.94 -16.71 -13.87
N PRO A 603 16.73 -15.48 -14.34
CA PRO A 603 17.41 -14.95 -15.53
C PRO A 603 18.94 -15.10 -15.50
N GLU A 604 19.56 -14.85 -14.31
CA GLU A 604 21.00 -14.91 -14.14
C GLU A 604 21.58 -16.31 -14.29
N LYS A 605 20.72 -17.34 -14.29
CA LYS A 605 21.11 -18.75 -14.44
C LYS A 605 21.22 -19.19 -15.91
N GLY A 606 21.36 -18.24 -16.82
CA GLY A 606 21.64 -18.55 -18.23
C GLY A 606 20.51 -18.22 -19.21
N ALA A 607 19.53 -17.38 -18.81
CA ALA A 607 18.56 -16.84 -19.77
C ALA A 607 19.23 -15.88 -20.76
N GLN A 608 18.92 -16.03 -22.05
CA GLN A 608 19.43 -15.20 -23.14
C GLN A 608 18.32 -14.52 -23.94
N GLY A 609 17.09 -14.98 -23.80
CA GLY A 609 15.91 -14.46 -24.48
C GLY A 609 14.63 -14.83 -23.75
N ILE A 610 13.49 -14.51 -24.40
CA ILE A 610 12.17 -14.92 -23.95
C ILE A 610 11.73 -16.12 -24.79
N GLY A 611 11.23 -17.17 -24.15
CA GLY A 611 10.72 -18.34 -24.84
C GLY A 611 9.87 -19.23 -23.95
N PHE A 612 8.90 -19.88 -24.56
CA PHE A 612 8.09 -20.93 -23.96
C PHE A 612 8.34 -22.21 -24.75
N ALA A 613 8.68 -23.29 -24.05
CA ALA A 613 8.80 -24.60 -24.68
C ALA A 613 7.72 -25.54 -24.10
N LEU A 614 6.94 -26.15 -24.97
CA LEU A 614 5.81 -26.98 -24.64
C LEU A 614 6.11 -28.44 -24.97
N VAL A 615 5.97 -29.33 -23.99
CA VAL A 615 6.17 -30.78 -24.16
C VAL A 615 4.92 -31.50 -23.65
N SER A 616 4.18 -32.19 -24.54
CA SER A 616 3.16 -33.12 -24.13
C SER A 616 3.80 -34.49 -23.86
N LEU A 617 3.39 -35.15 -22.78
CA LEU A 617 3.96 -36.43 -22.37
C LEU A 617 3.11 -37.61 -22.87
N ALA A 618 3.75 -38.62 -23.46
CA ALA A 618 3.08 -39.84 -23.91
C ALA A 618 2.42 -40.61 -22.76
N ASP A 619 3.11 -40.68 -21.64
CA ASP A 619 2.61 -41.26 -20.39
C ASP A 619 2.67 -40.21 -19.28
N PRO A 620 1.63 -40.09 -18.43
CA PRO A 620 1.63 -39.15 -17.33
C PRO A 620 2.73 -39.42 -16.31
N VAL A 621 3.45 -38.39 -15.86
CA VAL A 621 4.59 -38.50 -14.94
C VAL A 621 4.24 -37.87 -13.58
N VAL A 622 4.62 -38.53 -12.49
CA VAL A 622 4.42 -38.03 -11.11
C VAL A 622 5.52 -37.06 -10.76
N PHE A 623 5.12 -35.80 -10.50
CA PHE A 623 6.00 -34.73 -10.06
C PHE A 623 6.09 -34.63 -8.53
N GLY A 624 5.15 -35.26 -7.79
CA GLY A 624 5.05 -35.24 -6.34
C GLY A 624 4.11 -34.19 -5.79
N HIS A 625 3.27 -33.55 -6.64
CA HIS A 625 2.31 -32.55 -6.19
C HIS A 625 1.05 -33.21 -5.63
N PRO A 626 0.58 -32.83 -4.41
CA PRO A 626 -0.47 -33.56 -3.69
C PRO A 626 -1.85 -33.56 -4.36
N LYS A 627 -2.13 -32.60 -5.26
CA LYS A 627 -3.45 -32.43 -5.89
C LYS A 627 -3.45 -32.46 -7.42
N ASN A 628 -2.34 -32.01 -8.03
CA ASN A 628 -2.30 -31.75 -9.47
C ASN A 628 -1.55 -32.82 -10.27
N ASP A 629 -1.01 -33.82 -9.61
CA ASP A 629 -0.38 -34.98 -10.26
C ASP A 629 -1.44 -35.97 -10.80
N PRO A 630 -1.11 -36.77 -11.81
CA PRO A 630 0.14 -36.75 -12.56
C PRO A 630 0.18 -35.69 -13.65
N VAL A 631 1.40 -35.25 -14.05
CA VAL A 631 1.62 -34.23 -15.07
C VAL A 631 1.61 -34.86 -16.46
N GLN A 632 0.92 -34.23 -17.41
CA GLN A 632 0.83 -34.61 -18.81
C GLN A 632 1.37 -33.54 -19.76
N LEU A 633 1.46 -32.27 -19.28
CA LEU A 633 1.92 -31.14 -20.06
C LEU A 633 2.99 -30.38 -19.30
N VAL A 634 4.17 -30.22 -19.89
CA VAL A 634 5.29 -29.45 -19.34
C VAL A 634 5.55 -28.25 -20.22
N ILE A 635 5.51 -27.06 -19.63
CA ILE A 635 5.72 -25.80 -20.34
C ILE A 635 6.87 -25.04 -19.69
N ALA A 636 8.09 -25.17 -20.23
CA ALA A 636 9.23 -24.43 -19.70
C ALA A 636 9.21 -22.98 -20.11
N LEU A 637 9.42 -22.07 -19.13
CA LEU A 637 9.51 -20.64 -19.33
C LEU A 637 10.96 -20.19 -19.17
N CYS A 638 11.47 -19.44 -20.16
CA CYS A 638 12.70 -18.66 -20.09
C CYS A 638 12.39 -17.17 -20.28
N ALA A 639 12.92 -16.31 -19.40
CA ALA A 639 12.75 -14.88 -19.49
C ALA A 639 14.02 -14.16 -19.02
N ILE A 640 14.37 -13.04 -19.67
CA ILE A 640 15.56 -12.23 -19.35
C ILE A 640 15.33 -11.23 -18.22
N ASP A 641 14.05 -10.97 -17.92
CA ASP A 641 13.61 -10.07 -16.85
C ASP A 641 12.22 -10.51 -16.30
N HIS A 642 11.69 -9.72 -15.38
CA HIS A 642 10.45 -10.05 -14.69
C HIS A 642 9.17 -9.57 -15.39
N GLN A 643 9.26 -8.93 -16.57
CA GLN A 643 8.13 -8.20 -17.16
C GLN A 643 7.90 -8.53 -18.65
N THR A 644 8.95 -8.65 -19.44
CA THR A 644 8.83 -8.77 -20.89
C THR A 644 8.07 -10.03 -21.36
N HIS A 645 8.01 -11.07 -20.52
CA HIS A 645 7.26 -12.30 -20.81
C HIS A 645 5.78 -12.28 -20.36
N LEU A 646 5.31 -11.20 -19.68
CA LEU A 646 3.99 -11.19 -19.04
C LEU A 646 2.82 -11.25 -20.02
N ASN A 647 2.93 -10.64 -21.23
CA ASN A 647 1.89 -10.73 -22.24
C ASN A 647 1.74 -12.17 -22.72
N ALA A 648 2.84 -12.82 -23.13
CA ALA A 648 2.83 -14.21 -23.54
C ALA A 648 2.36 -15.15 -22.42
N LEU A 649 2.72 -14.87 -21.17
CA LEU A 649 2.27 -15.63 -20.02
C LEU A 649 0.76 -15.45 -19.76
N SER A 650 0.23 -14.24 -19.97
CA SER A 650 -1.20 -13.97 -19.85
C SER A 650 -2.00 -14.71 -20.93
N ASP A 651 -1.54 -14.69 -22.17
CA ASP A 651 -2.16 -15.42 -23.27
C ASP A 651 -2.17 -16.93 -23.00
N LEU A 652 -1.02 -17.46 -22.52
CA LEU A 652 -0.90 -18.88 -22.14
C LEU A 652 -1.86 -19.24 -21.00
N ALA A 653 -1.97 -18.41 -19.98
CA ALA A 653 -2.87 -18.66 -18.85
C ALA A 653 -4.35 -18.62 -19.28
N GLU A 654 -4.71 -17.74 -20.21
CA GLU A 654 -6.05 -17.68 -20.79
C GLU A 654 -6.36 -18.95 -21.59
N LEU A 655 -5.42 -19.37 -22.44
CA LEU A 655 -5.52 -20.60 -23.22
C LEU A 655 -5.73 -21.84 -22.33
N LEU A 656 -4.91 -21.98 -21.28
CA LEU A 656 -4.93 -23.13 -20.38
C LEU A 656 -6.09 -23.10 -19.39
N SER A 657 -6.81 -21.99 -19.26
CA SER A 657 -8.02 -21.87 -18.42
C SER A 657 -9.20 -22.64 -19.00
N ASP A 658 -9.20 -22.89 -20.30
CA ASP A 658 -10.22 -23.71 -20.97
C ASP A 658 -9.76 -25.17 -21.07
N PRO A 659 -10.40 -26.11 -20.37
CA PRO A 659 -10.08 -27.53 -20.44
C PRO A 659 -10.10 -28.13 -21.84
N VAL A 660 -10.95 -27.58 -22.72
CA VAL A 660 -11.07 -28.05 -24.12
C VAL A 660 -9.77 -27.76 -24.90
N ASN A 661 -9.13 -26.63 -24.64
CA ASN A 661 -7.85 -26.30 -25.28
C ASN A 661 -6.72 -27.21 -24.77
N VAL A 662 -6.70 -27.46 -23.45
CA VAL A 662 -5.72 -28.38 -22.85
C VAL A 662 -5.86 -29.79 -23.45
N GLU A 663 -7.11 -30.28 -23.59
CA GLU A 663 -7.36 -31.59 -24.18
C GLU A 663 -6.90 -31.65 -25.64
N LYS A 664 -7.16 -30.61 -26.45
CA LYS A 664 -6.68 -30.53 -27.84
C LYS A 664 -5.15 -30.54 -27.92
N ILE A 665 -4.47 -29.81 -27.05
CA ILE A 665 -2.99 -29.78 -26.98
C ILE A 665 -2.45 -31.17 -26.65
N LEU A 666 -3.07 -31.89 -25.71
CA LEU A 666 -2.65 -33.24 -25.33
C LEU A 666 -2.90 -34.29 -26.40
N GLN A 667 -3.92 -34.09 -27.26
CA GLN A 667 -4.27 -34.98 -28.34
C GLN A 667 -3.56 -34.69 -29.67
N ALA A 668 -2.86 -33.55 -29.75
CA ALA A 668 -2.15 -33.13 -30.98
C ALA A 668 -0.97 -34.05 -31.27
N ASP A 669 -0.91 -34.60 -32.48
CA ASP A 669 0.17 -35.47 -32.95
C ASP A 669 1.38 -34.69 -33.48
N THR A 670 1.18 -33.43 -33.86
CA THR A 670 2.22 -32.56 -34.45
C THR A 670 2.35 -31.23 -33.76
N PRO A 671 3.55 -30.61 -33.72
CA PRO A 671 3.73 -29.25 -33.22
C PRO A 671 2.82 -28.22 -33.91
N ALA A 672 2.55 -28.38 -35.22
CA ALA A 672 1.67 -27.48 -35.97
C ALA A 672 0.22 -27.47 -35.41
N GLU A 673 -0.32 -28.65 -35.05
CA GLU A 673 -1.64 -28.78 -34.45
C GLU A 673 -1.72 -28.09 -33.07
N VAL A 674 -0.64 -28.18 -32.30
CA VAL A 674 -0.54 -27.43 -31.00
C VAL A 674 -0.60 -25.94 -31.29
N LEU A 675 0.16 -25.43 -32.27
CA LEU A 675 0.17 -24.01 -32.63
C LEU A 675 -1.17 -23.52 -33.17
N GLU A 676 -1.93 -24.36 -33.86
CA GLU A 676 -3.30 -24.01 -34.27
C GLU A 676 -4.22 -23.73 -33.09
N VAL A 677 -4.00 -24.41 -31.93
CA VAL A 677 -4.77 -24.18 -30.71
C VAL A 677 -4.28 -22.90 -30.00
N THR A 678 -2.95 -22.66 -29.98
CA THR A 678 -2.36 -21.53 -29.27
C THR A 678 -2.54 -20.19 -30.02
N ASN A 679 -2.70 -20.20 -31.34
CA ASN A 679 -2.83 -19.01 -32.19
C ASN A 679 -4.29 -18.64 -32.51
N ARG A 680 -5.28 -19.34 -31.94
CA ARG A 680 -6.69 -18.97 -32.10
C ARG A 680 -7.04 -17.85 -31.14
N LYS A 681 -7.19 -16.62 -31.67
CA LYS A 681 -7.90 -15.51 -31.01
C LYS A 681 -9.39 -15.63 -31.22
#